data_e87f0ea1a657195a44e94d9b34cd93c9
#
_entry.id   e87f0ea1a657195a44e94d9b34cd93c9
#
_cell.length_a   1.000
_cell.length_b   1.000
_cell.length_c   1.000
_cell.angle_alpha   90.00
_cell.angle_beta   90.00
_cell.angle_gamma   90.00
#
_symmetry.space_group_name_H-M   'P 1'
#
loop_
_entity.id
_entity.type
_entity.pdbx_description
1 polymer ?
#
loop_
_entity_poly.entity_id
_entity_poly.type
_entity_poly.pdbx_seq_one_letter_code
_entity_poly.pdbx_strand_id
1 'polypeptide(L)'
;MMFGRFTERAQKVLALSQEEAIRIGHNNIGTEHILLGLVREGEGIAAKALIALGLSPEKVQKEVEALIGRGTEASQTVHYTPRAKKVIELSMDEARKLGHSYVGTEHILLGLIREGEGVAARVLNNLGVSLNKARQQVLQLLGSNEASSGHQGGSSTNANTPTLDSLARDLTVVARENRLDPVIGRGKEIQRVIEVLSRRTKNNPVLIGEPGVGKTAIAEGLAQQIVNNEVPETLRDKRVMTLDMGTVVAGTKYRGEFEDRLKKVMDEIRQAGNIILFIDELHTLIGAGGAEGAIDASNILKPSLARGELQCIGATTLDEYRKYIEKDAALERRFQPIHVDEPSLDESTQILKGLRDRYEAHHRVSITDDAIDAAVKLSDRYITDRFLPDKAIDLIDEAASKVRLRSYTTPPNLKELEVKLEEIRKEKDAAVQSQEFEKAASLRDMEQRLREKLEDTKRQWKEQQGKENSEVTVEDIANVVSTWTRIPVSKLAQTETDKLLNLESILHDRVIGQDEAVVAVAKAVRRARAGLKDPKRPIGSFIFLGPTGVGKTELARALAESMFGDEDAMIRIDMSEYMEKHSTSRLVGSPPGYVGYEEGGQLTEKVRRKPYSVVLLDEVEKAHPDVFNILLQVLEDGRLTDSKGRTVDFRNTIVIMTSNVGAEALKRNKHLGFNVQDEGRDYSDMKGKVMDELKKAFRPEFLNRIDEIIVFHMLEKKHIQEIVTLMVNQLVNRLKEQEIELHLTEGAISAIADKGFDREYGARPLRRAIQKHVEDRLSEELLKGAIEKGQKVIFDVEGESFVIHSAEKVK
;
A
#
# COMPACT_ATOMS: atom_id res chain seq x y z
N MET A 1 -33.92 -13.70 2.82
CA MET A 1 -32.50 -13.91 3.19
C MET A 1 -32.34 -13.97 4.71
N MET A 2 -32.94 -14.99 5.35
CA MET A 2 -32.93 -15.12 6.82
C MET A 2 -31.71 -15.90 7.36
N PHE A 3 -30.99 -16.62 6.51
CA PHE A 3 -29.94 -17.57 6.91
C PHE A 3 -28.49 -17.11 6.65
N GLY A 4 -28.26 -15.91 6.16
CA GLY A 4 -26.91 -15.42 5.81
C GLY A 4 -25.95 -15.16 6.99
N ARG A 5 -26.43 -15.28 8.22
CA ARG A 5 -25.61 -15.15 9.43
C ARG A 5 -25.33 -16.48 10.14
N PHE A 6 -25.84 -17.61 9.62
CA PHE A 6 -25.65 -18.92 10.19
C PHE A 6 -24.35 -19.54 9.66
N THR A 7 -23.54 -20.09 10.56
CA THR A 7 -22.36 -20.86 10.16
C THR A 7 -22.74 -22.06 9.30
N GLU A 8 -21.83 -22.60 8.50
CA GLU A 8 -22.08 -23.79 7.67
C GLU A 8 -22.61 -24.96 8.52
N ARG A 9 -22.07 -25.16 9.73
CA ARG A 9 -22.55 -26.21 10.66
C ARG A 9 -23.96 -25.92 11.16
N ALA A 10 -24.28 -24.68 11.46
CA ALA A 10 -25.63 -24.32 11.88
C ALA A 10 -26.65 -24.47 10.73
N GLN A 11 -26.27 -24.19 9.51
CA GLN A 11 -27.09 -24.47 8.30
C GLN A 11 -27.27 -25.98 8.11
N LYS A 12 -26.21 -26.78 8.30
CA LYS A 12 -26.26 -28.24 8.25
C LYS A 12 -27.23 -28.81 9.31
N VAL A 13 -27.22 -28.25 10.52
CA VAL A 13 -28.20 -28.65 11.57
C VAL A 13 -29.65 -28.42 11.12
N LEU A 14 -29.92 -27.28 10.49
CA LEU A 14 -31.28 -26.97 9.99
C LEU A 14 -31.68 -27.91 8.83
N ALA A 15 -30.74 -28.26 7.95
CA ALA A 15 -30.96 -29.25 6.89
C ALA A 15 -31.20 -30.64 7.47
N LEU A 16 -30.38 -31.08 8.43
CA LEU A 16 -30.56 -32.34 9.13
C LEU A 16 -31.89 -32.39 9.89
N SER A 17 -32.35 -31.28 10.45
CA SER A 17 -33.66 -31.17 11.12
C SER A 17 -34.82 -31.44 10.15
N GLN A 18 -34.69 -31.00 8.91
CA GLN A 18 -35.66 -31.24 7.85
C GLN A 18 -35.64 -32.72 7.42
N GLU A 19 -34.45 -33.30 7.24
CA GLU A 19 -34.29 -34.75 6.94
C GLU A 19 -34.91 -35.63 8.04
N GLU A 20 -34.68 -35.30 9.33
CA GLU A 20 -35.21 -36.04 10.44
C GLU A 20 -36.76 -35.95 10.52
N ALA A 21 -37.35 -34.80 10.20
CA ALA A 21 -38.79 -34.65 10.14
C ALA A 21 -39.40 -35.56 9.06
N ILE A 22 -38.80 -35.58 7.87
CA ILE A 22 -39.22 -36.45 6.77
C ILE A 22 -39.01 -37.93 7.15
N ARG A 23 -37.89 -38.30 7.77
CA ARG A 23 -37.58 -39.67 8.17
C ARG A 23 -38.58 -40.23 9.19
N ILE A 24 -39.03 -39.41 10.11
CA ILE A 24 -40.02 -39.80 11.15
C ILE A 24 -41.45 -39.77 10.58
N GLY A 25 -41.66 -39.18 9.40
CA GLY A 25 -42.97 -39.04 8.74
C GLY A 25 -43.80 -37.86 9.21
N HIS A 26 -43.16 -36.76 9.63
CA HIS A 26 -43.81 -35.57 10.10
C HIS A 26 -43.88 -34.49 9.04
N ASN A 27 -45.00 -33.81 8.88
CA ASN A 27 -45.21 -32.74 7.91
C ASN A 27 -44.70 -31.35 8.36
N ASN A 28 -44.27 -31.23 9.64
CA ASN A 28 -43.78 -29.99 10.19
C ASN A 28 -42.50 -30.20 11.00
N ILE A 29 -41.55 -29.24 10.88
CA ILE A 29 -40.30 -29.22 11.64
C ILE A 29 -40.57 -28.57 12.99
N GLY A 30 -40.58 -29.37 14.07
CA GLY A 30 -40.70 -28.92 15.43
C GLY A 30 -39.35 -28.73 16.13
N THR A 31 -39.42 -28.34 17.43
CA THR A 31 -38.20 -28.16 18.27
C THR A 31 -37.44 -29.47 18.47
N GLU A 32 -38.11 -30.61 18.51
CA GLU A 32 -37.57 -31.96 18.58
C GLU A 32 -36.70 -32.33 17.38
N HIS A 33 -37.10 -31.94 16.16
CA HIS A 33 -36.30 -32.17 14.96
C HIS A 33 -35.05 -31.32 14.96
N ILE A 34 -35.10 -30.07 15.48
CA ILE A 34 -33.92 -29.23 15.67
C ILE A 34 -32.96 -29.88 16.68
N LEU A 35 -33.44 -30.45 17.75
CA LEU A 35 -32.63 -31.17 18.74
C LEU A 35 -31.96 -32.43 18.12
N LEU A 36 -32.71 -33.21 17.31
CA LEU A 36 -32.15 -34.33 16.57
C LEU A 36 -31.09 -33.91 15.55
N GLY A 37 -31.31 -32.78 14.82
CA GLY A 37 -30.34 -32.20 13.90
C GLY A 37 -29.05 -31.77 14.60
N LEU A 38 -29.13 -31.18 15.81
CA LEU A 38 -27.97 -30.80 16.64
C LEU A 38 -27.14 -32.03 17.10
N VAL A 39 -27.83 -33.09 17.50
CA VAL A 39 -27.15 -34.29 17.97
C VAL A 39 -26.55 -35.08 16.81
N ARG A 40 -27.19 -35.11 15.64
CA ARG A 40 -26.73 -35.81 14.45
C ARG A 40 -25.57 -35.13 13.76
N GLU A 41 -25.48 -33.78 13.86
CA GLU A 41 -24.34 -33.04 13.31
C GLU A 41 -23.02 -33.46 13.95
N GLY A 42 -23.01 -33.74 15.25
CA GLY A 42 -21.97 -34.52 15.98
C GLY A 42 -20.68 -33.77 16.31
N GLU A 43 -20.29 -32.74 15.57
CA GLU A 43 -18.99 -32.07 15.72
C GLU A 43 -19.06 -30.69 16.35
N GLY A 44 -20.21 -30.05 16.31
CA GLY A 44 -20.43 -28.69 16.85
C GLY A 44 -20.37 -28.61 18.36
N ILE A 45 -20.27 -27.37 18.89
CA ILE A 45 -20.26 -27.11 20.34
C ILE A 45 -21.52 -27.64 21.01
N ALA A 46 -22.67 -27.52 20.34
CA ALA A 46 -23.95 -28.06 20.85
C ALA A 46 -23.91 -29.57 21.00
N ALA A 47 -23.43 -30.28 20.00
CA ALA A 47 -23.31 -31.74 20.06
C ALA A 47 -22.34 -32.20 21.16
N LYS A 48 -21.19 -31.53 21.31
CA LYS A 48 -20.23 -31.77 22.39
C LYS A 48 -20.83 -31.54 23.78
N ALA A 49 -21.62 -30.46 23.95
CA ALA A 49 -22.31 -30.15 25.19
C ALA A 49 -23.33 -31.27 25.55
N LEU A 50 -24.12 -31.70 24.58
CA LEU A 50 -25.11 -32.77 24.76
C LEU A 50 -24.47 -34.10 25.08
N ILE A 51 -23.37 -34.46 24.40
CA ILE A 51 -22.59 -35.70 24.69
C ILE A 51 -21.96 -35.65 26.08
N ALA A 52 -21.38 -34.49 26.49
CA ALA A 52 -20.81 -34.32 27.84
C ALA A 52 -21.87 -34.48 28.95
N LEU A 53 -23.14 -34.22 28.64
CA LEU A 53 -24.26 -34.43 29.52
C LEU A 53 -24.82 -35.85 29.47
N GLY A 54 -24.17 -36.78 28.76
CA GLY A 54 -24.54 -38.20 28.68
C GLY A 54 -25.64 -38.54 27.67
N LEU A 55 -25.94 -37.58 26.75
CA LEU A 55 -26.92 -37.77 25.69
C LEU A 55 -26.24 -38.37 24.44
N SER A 56 -26.68 -39.56 24.04
CA SER A 56 -26.29 -40.15 22.75
C SER A 56 -27.41 -39.92 21.69
N PRO A 57 -27.04 -39.91 20.38
CA PRO A 57 -28.03 -39.77 19.30
C PRO A 57 -29.18 -40.76 19.41
N GLU A 58 -28.87 -42.04 19.79
CA GLU A 58 -29.85 -43.12 19.86
C GLU A 58 -30.82 -42.93 21.03
N LYS A 59 -30.33 -42.36 22.18
CA LYS A 59 -31.19 -42.10 23.35
C LYS A 59 -32.17 -40.96 23.06
N VAL A 60 -31.67 -39.87 22.45
CA VAL A 60 -32.52 -38.70 22.10
C VAL A 60 -33.57 -39.10 21.06
N GLN A 61 -33.14 -39.89 20.04
CA GLN A 61 -34.06 -40.38 19.02
C GLN A 61 -35.19 -41.25 19.58
N LYS A 62 -34.83 -42.21 20.43
CA LYS A 62 -35.84 -43.09 21.07
C LYS A 62 -36.83 -42.34 21.92
N GLU A 63 -36.35 -41.30 22.66
CA GLU A 63 -37.23 -40.51 23.49
C GLU A 63 -38.14 -39.60 22.68
N VAL A 64 -37.62 -39.05 21.57
CA VAL A 64 -38.43 -38.26 20.61
C VAL A 64 -39.50 -39.14 19.97
N GLU A 65 -39.14 -40.35 19.46
CA GLU A 65 -40.11 -41.27 18.89
C GLU A 65 -41.16 -41.77 19.90
N ALA A 66 -40.77 -41.89 21.19
CA ALA A 66 -41.70 -42.26 22.26
C ALA A 66 -42.73 -41.18 22.61
N LEU A 67 -42.30 -39.89 22.55
CA LEU A 67 -43.16 -38.75 22.88
C LEU A 67 -44.11 -38.30 21.76
N ILE A 68 -43.67 -38.41 20.48
CA ILE A 68 -44.43 -37.85 19.35
C ILE A 68 -45.00 -38.94 18.46
N GLY A 69 -44.46 -40.14 18.49
CA GLY A 69 -44.83 -41.25 17.58
C GLY A 69 -44.21 -41.09 16.18
N ARG A 70 -44.51 -42.06 15.31
CA ARG A 70 -44.17 -41.99 13.89
C ARG A 70 -45.37 -41.56 13.11
N GLY A 71 -45.17 -40.55 12.20
CA GLY A 71 -46.22 -40.13 11.27
C GLY A 71 -46.45 -41.15 10.16
N THR A 72 -47.65 -41.06 9.54
CA THR A 72 -48.08 -42.05 8.53
C THR A 72 -47.80 -41.62 7.11
N GLU A 73 -47.53 -40.34 6.80
CA GLU A 73 -47.25 -39.82 5.45
C GLU A 73 -46.30 -38.64 5.50
N ALA A 74 -45.11 -38.76 4.85
CA ALA A 74 -44.19 -37.63 4.71
C ALA A 74 -44.50 -36.87 3.43
N SER A 75 -44.85 -35.54 3.59
CA SER A 75 -44.89 -34.61 2.48
C SER A 75 -43.45 -34.24 2.03
N GLN A 76 -43.22 -34.09 0.73
CA GLN A 76 -41.93 -33.63 0.19
C GLN A 76 -41.57 -32.18 0.62
N THR A 77 -42.54 -31.40 1.11
CA THR A 77 -42.31 -30.05 1.63
C THR A 77 -42.72 -29.96 3.09
N VAL A 78 -41.73 -29.75 3.98
CA VAL A 78 -41.97 -29.59 5.42
C VAL A 78 -41.77 -28.13 5.84
N HIS A 79 -42.64 -27.62 6.73
CA HIS A 79 -42.61 -26.24 7.21
C HIS A 79 -42.22 -26.18 8.68
N TYR A 80 -41.55 -25.13 9.10
CA TYR A 80 -41.20 -24.87 10.49
C TYR A 80 -42.46 -24.52 11.30
N THR A 81 -42.67 -25.18 12.45
CA THR A 81 -43.68 -24.81 13.41
C THR A 81 -43.44 -23.39 13.99
N PRO A 82 -44.45 -22.69 14.49
CA PRO A 82 -44.28 -21.39 15.15
C PRO A 82 -43.21 -21.41 16.25
N ARG A 83 -43.14 -22.50 17.05
CA ARG A 83 -42.12 -22.69 18.09
C ARG A 83 -40.73 -22.89 17.52
N ALA A 84 -40.58 -23.66 16.44
CA ALA A 84 -39.28 -23.84 15.77
C ALA A 84 -38.77 -22.51 15.16
N LYS A 85 -39.68 -21.68 14.59
CA LYS A 85 -39.31 -20.33 14.15
C LYS A 85 -38.83 -19.45 15.31
N LYS A 86 -39.53 -19.52 16.46
CA LYS A 86 -39.14 -18.81 17.66
C LYS A 86 -37.76 -19.24 18.17
N VAL A 87 -37.40 -20.51 18.09
CA VAL A 87 -36.07 -21.01 18.42
C VAL A 87 -35.01 -20.36 17.52
N ILE A 88 -35.27 -20.23 16.23
CA ILE A 88 -34.34 -19.57 15.27
C ILE A 88 -34.14 -18.08 15.62
N GLU A 89 -35.22 -17.38 15.95
CA GLU A 89 -35.16 -15.98 16.40
C GLU A 89 -34.40 -15.84 17.73
N LEU A 90 -34.68 -16.72 18.71
CA LEU A 90 -33.98 -16.74 19.99
C LEU A 90 -32.49 -17.07 19.82
N SER A 91 -32.13 -17.91 18.87
CA SER A 91 -30.74 -18.22 18.55
C SER A 91 -29.95 -17.00 18.06
N MET A 92 -30.60 -16.15 17.22
CA MET A 92 -30.01 -14.86 16.80
C MET A 92 -29.88 -13.87 17.97
N ASP A 93 -30.81 -13.90 18.93
CA ASP A 93 -30.77 -13.05 20.10
C ASP A 93 -29.67 -13.51 21.09
N GLU A 94 -29.52 -14.82 21.30
CA GLU A 94 -28.41 -15.36 22.10
C GLU A 94 -27.02 -15.08 21.47
N ALA A 95 -26.89 -15.14 20.16
CA ALA A 95 -25.64 -14.75 19.47
C ALA A 95 -25.30 -13.27 19.72
N ARG A 96 -26.31 -12.37 19.65
CA ARG A 96 -26.11 -10.94 19.97
C ARG A 96 -25.72 -10.72 21.44
N LYS A 97 -26.32 -11.44 22.37
CA LYS A 97 -26.00 -11.33 23.81
C LYS A 97 -24.60 -11.79 24.13
N LEU A 98 -24.10 -12.78 23.40
CA LEU A 98 -22.73 -13.29 23.51
C LEU A 98 -21.72 -12.47 22.69
N GLY A 99 -22.14 -11.41 22.00
CA GLY A 99 -21.24 -10.56 21.21
C GLY A 99 -20.81 -11.15 19.86
N HIS A 100 -21.43 -12.27 19.42
CA HIS A 100 -21.03 -12.93 18.20
C HIS A 100 -21.74 -12.32 16.97
N SER A 101 -21.00 -12.16 15.88
CA SER A 101 -21.53 -11.68 14.58
C SER A 101 -22.19 -12.78 13.75
N TYR A 102 -22.05 -14.05 14.17
CA TYR A 102 -22.56 -15.26 13.51
C TYR A 102 -23.44 -16.09 14.45
N VAL A 103 -24.27 -16.96 13.87
CA VAL A 103 -25.11 -17.92 14.62
C VAL A 103 -24.56 -19.33 14.42
N GLY A 104 -23.90 -19.88 15.45
CA GLY A 104 -23.38 -21.24 15.48
C GLY A 104 -24.36 -22.26 16.09
N THR A 105 -23.97 -23.53 16.15
CA THR A 105 -24.77 -24.64 16.72
C THR A 105 -25.09 -24.40 18.19
N GLU A 106 -24.17 -23.80 18.94
CA GLU A 106 -24.31 -23.42 20.35
C GLU A 106 -25.46 -22.45 20.56
N HIS A 107 -25.59 -21.47 19.66
CA HIS A 107 -26.68 -20.48 19.74
C HIS A 107 -28.03 -21.11 19.44
N ILE A 108 -28.09 -22.10 18.54
CA ILE A 108 -29.30 -22.86 18.26
C ILE A 108 -29.72 -23.66 19.50
N LEU A 109 -28.75 -24.31 20.18
CA LEU A 109 -29.03 -25.03 21.41
C LEU A 109 -29.48 -24.10 22.56
N LEU A 110 -28.82 -22.93 22.71
CA LEU A 110 -29.24 -21.91 23.71
C LEU A 110 -30.63 -21.36 23.39
N GLY A 111 -30.94 -21.10 22.11
CA GLY A 111 -32.29 -20.69 21.68
C GLY A 111 -33.35 -21.74 21.99
N LEU A 112 -33.01 -23.01 21.79
CA LEU A 112 -33.90 -24.15 22.11
C LEU A 112 -34.12 -24.31 23.64
N ILE A 113 -33.05 -24.16 24.43
CA ILE A 113 -33.11 -24.14 25.90
C ILE A 113 -33.96 -22.97 26.41
N ARG A 114 -33.83 -21.80 25.80
CA ARG A 114 -34.56 -20.60 26.20
C ARG A 114 -36.04 -20.64 25.84
N GLU A 115 -36.41 -21.30 24.73
CA GLU A 115 -37.81 -21.55 24.38
C GLU A 115 -38.51 -22.38 25.47
N GLY A 116 -37.86 -23.44 25.95
CA GLY A 116 -38.12 -24.12 27.22
C GLY A 116 -39.46 -24.89 27.38
N GLU A 117 -40.43 -24.71 26.48
CA GLU A 117 -41.77 -25.31 26.55
C GLU A 117 -42.03 -26.35 25.45
N GLY A 118 -41.13 -26.43 24.46
CA GLY A 118 -41.27 -27.32 23.33
C GLY A 118 -41.00 -28.79 23.63
N VAL A 119 -41.24 -29.67 22.66
CA VAL A 119 -40.99 -31.10 22.82
C VAL A 119 -39.52 -31.38 23.12
N ALA A 120 -38.58 -30.63 22.52
CA ALA A 120 -37.17 -30.75 22.81
C ALA A 120 -36.85 -30.55 24.33
N ALA A 121 -37.45 -29.58 24.95
CA ALA A 121 -37.28 -29.31 26.38
C ALA A 121 -37.78 -30.47 27.24
N ARG A 122 -38.92 -31.09 26.87
CA ARG A 122 -39.45 -32.30 27.54
C ARG A 122 -38.54 -33.47 27.35
N VAL A 123 -38.00 -33.71 26.15
CA VAL A 123 -37.04 -34.78 25.86
C VAL A 123 -35.78 -34.61 26.71
N LEU A 124 -35.22 -33.43 26.81
CA LEU A 124 -34.05 -33.14 27.64
C LEU A 124 -34.34 -33.42 29.16
N ASN A 125 -35.49 -32.96 29.64
CA ASN A 125 -35.88 -33.21 31.03
C ASN A 125 -36.13 -34.69 31.35
N ASN A 126 -36.77 -35.46 30.45
CA ASN A 126 -36.99 -36.90 30.62
C ASN A 126 -35.67 -37.69 30.64
N LEU A 127 -34.67 -37.21 29.89
CA LEU A 127 -33.33 -37.81 29.89
C LEU A 127 -32.44 -37.31 31.06
N GLY A 128 -33.03 -36.61 32.03
CA GLY A 128 -32.37 -36.15 33.25
C GLY A 128 -31.45 -34.92 33.11
N VAL A 129 -31.54 -34.27 31.98
CA VAL A 129 -30.74 -33.05 31.70
C VAL A 129 -31.61 -31.80 31.98
N SER A 130 -31.32 -31.09 33.07
CA SER A 130 -31.96 -29.82 33.32
C SER A 130 -31.46 -28.72 32.35
N LEU A 131 -32.42 -27.87 31.91
CA LEU A 131 -32.12 -26.78 30.95
C LEU A 131 -31.00 -25.86 31.45
N ASN A 132 -30.93 -25.63 32.78
CA ASN A 132 -29.89 -24.83 33.42
C ASN A 132 -28.50 -25.49 33.31
N LYS A 133 -28.40 -26.82 33.51
CA LYS A 133 -27.15 -27.59 33.36
C LYS A 133 -26.69 -27.55 31.88
N ALA A 134 -27.61 -27.73 30.94
CA ALA A 134 -27.29 -27.68 29.53
C ALA A 134 -26.75 -26.27 29.11
N ARG A 135 -27.39 -25.20 29.63
CA ARG A 135 -26.92 -23.83 29.42
C ARG A 135 -25.53 -23.60 30.03
N GLN A 136 -25.29 -24.02 31.26
CA GLN A 136 -23.96 -23.91 31.87
C GLN A 136 -22.88 -24.66 31.10
N GLN A 137 -23.18 -25.88 30.64
CA GLN A 137 -22.25 -26.68 29.87
C GLN A 137 -21.91 -26.03 28.50
N VAL A 138 -22.89 -25.44 27.82
CA VAL A 138 -22.66 -24.68 26.58
C VAL A 138 -21.80 -23.48 26.85
N LEU A 139 -22.10 -22.68 27.87
CA LEU A 139 -21.32 -21.51 28.25
C LEU A 139 -19.91 -21.88 28.71
N GLN A 140 -19.73 -23.00 29.42
CA GLN A 140 -18.42 -23.52 29.79
C GLN A 140 -17.62 -23.96 28.58
N LEU A 141 -18.24 -24.62 27.59
CA LEU A 141 -17.59 -25.01 26.34
C LEU A 141 -17.32 -23.81 25.42
N LEU A 142 -18.14 -22.75 25.43
CA LEU A 142 -17.88 -21.48 24.76
C LEU A 142 -16.70 -20.74 25.41
N GLY A 143 -16.66 -20.67 26.74
CA GLY A 143 -15.52 -20.11 27.47
C GLY A 143 -14.24 -20.96 27.40
N SER A 144 -14.37 -22.27 27.14
CA SER A 144 -13.24 -23.19 26.95
C SER A 144 -12.84 -23.38 25.48
N ASN A 145 -13.65 -23.00 24.51
CA ASN A 145 -13.27 -23.02 23.07
C ASN A 145 -12.55 -21.74 22.58
N GLU A 146 -12.50 -20.70 23.41
CA GLU A 146 -11.44 -19.71 23.32
C GLU A 146 -10.14 -20.18 23.98
N ALA A 147 -10.19 -21.34 24.71
CA ALA A 147 -9.05 -21.92 25.40
C ALA A 147 -9.13 -23.46 25.43
N SER A 148 -9.13 -24.18 24.34
CA SER A 148 -8.54 -25.53 24.33
C SER A 148 -8.92 -26.38 23.11
N SER A 149 -7.96 -26.66 22.32
CA SER A 149 -7.68 -27.97 21.73
C SER A 149 -6.31 -28.39 22.27
N GLY A 150 -6.25 -29.31 23.25
CA GLY A 150 -4.96 -29.85 23.65
C GLY A 150 -4.92 -30.51 25.02
N HIS A 151 -4.90 -31.81 25.07
CA HIS A 151 -4.27 -32.83 25.93
C HIS A 151 -3.85 -32.51 27.38
N GLN A 152 -4.30 -33.45 28.24
CA GLN A 152 -3.86 -33.69 29.63
C GLN A 152 -2.35 -33.92 29.73
N GLY A 153 -1.76 -33.33 30.73
CA GLY A 153 -0.47 -33.75 31.28
C GLY A 153 0.23 -32.68 32.08
N GLY A 154 0.16 -32.76 33.43
CA GLY A 154 1.18 -32.18 34.31
C GLY A 154 0.80 -30.85 35.00
N SER A 155 0.52 -30.99 36.30
CA SER A 155 0.30 -29.89 37.27
C SER A 155 1.42 -28.85 37.24
N SER A 156 1.06 -27.60 37.02
CA SER A 156 1.79 -26.47 37.53
C SER A 156 0.80 -25.35 37.91
N THR A 157 0.97 -24.83 39.08
CA THR A 157 0.19 -23.79 39.73
C THR A 157 -0.05 -22.59 38.79
N ASN A 158 -1.26 -22.53 38.20
CA ASN A 158 -1.72 -21.33 37.52
C ASN A 158 -2.02 -20.27 38.58
N ALA A 159 -1.15 -19.28 38.70
CA ALA A 159 -1.49 -18.04 39.37
C ALA A 159 -2.77 -17.48 38.69
N ASN A 160 -3.78 -17.21 39.50
CA ASN A 160 -5.08 -16.73 39.02
C ASN A 160 -4.94 -15.28 38.56
N THR A 161 -4.79 -15.04 37.23
CA THR A 161 -4.59 -13.72 36.64
C THR A 161 -5.76 -13.37 35.69
N PRO A 162 -7.04 -13.37 36.15
CA PRO A 162 -8.20 -13.25 35.25
C PRO A 162 -8.31 -11.90 34.56
N THR A 163 -7.91 -10.80 35.22
CA THR A 163 -7.96 -9.46 34.61
C THR A 163 -6.88 -9.31 33.57
N LEU A 164 -5.66 -9.77 33.84
CA LEU A 164 -4.55 -9.75 32.90
C LEU A 164 -4.84 -10.62 31.68
N ASP A 165 -5.31 -11.85 31.88
CA ASP A 165 -5.63 -12.80 30.79
C ASP A 165 -6.78 -12.27 29.88
N SER A 166 -7.64 -11.38 30.39
CA SER A 166 -8.69 -10.75 29.60
C SER A 166 -8.22 -9.51 28.79
N LEU A 167 -7.10 -8.87 29.19
CA LEU A 167 -6.61 -7.62 28.63
C LEU A 167 -5.26 -7.77 27.91
N ALA A 168 -4.59 -8.90 28.07
CA ALA A 168 -3.27 -9.19 27.52
C ALA A 168 -3.26 -10.52 26.77
N ARG A 169 -2.44 -10.62 25.73
CA ARG A 169 -2.23 -11.87 24.96
C ARG A 169 -1.00 -12.59 25.51
N ASP A 170 -1.15 -13.87 25.88
CA ASP A 170 -0.04 -14.72 26.31
C ASP A 170 0.75 -15.27 25.12
N LEU A 171 1.92 -14.70 24.82
CA LEU A 171 2.80 -15.14 23.73
C LEU A 171 3.38 -16.54 24.00
N THR A 172 3.58 -16.93 25.27
CA THR A 172 4.13 -18.22 25.64
C THR A 172 3.13 -19.36 25.35
N VAL A 173 1.83 -19.10 25.56
CA VAL A 173 0.77 -20.06 25.18
C VAL A 173 0.68 -20.17 23.66
N VAL A 174 0.68 -19.03 22.94
CA VAL A 174 0.62 -19.01 21.47
C VAL A 174 1.84 -19.69 20.86
N ALA A 175 3.03 -19.56 21.50
CA ALA A 175 4.26 -20.27 21.10
C ALA A 175 4.11 -21.78 21.25
N ARG A 176 3.53 -22.27 22.36
CA ARG A 176 3.27 -23.70 22.59
C ARG A 176 2.30 -24.29 21.56
N GLU A 177 1.38 -23.49 21.06
CA GLU A 177 0.44 -23.86 20.00
C GLU A 177 1.05 -23.79 18.59
N ASN A 178 2.34 -23.45 18.45
CA ASN A 178 3.04 -23.20 17.18
C ASN A 178 2.31 -22.20 16.26
N ARG A 179 1.70 -21.18 16.86
CA ARG A 179 0.93 -20.15 16.13
C ARG A 179 1.70 -18.84 15.95
N LEU A 180 2.89 -18.72 16.55
CA LEU A 180 3.78 -17.59 16.31
C LEU A 180 4.56 -17.76 15.00
N ASP A 181 4.89 -16.64 14.39
CA ASP A 181 5.77 -16.64 13.22
C ASP A 181 7.20 -17.03 13.58
N PRO A 182 7.93 -17.71 12.70
CA PRO A 182 9.34 -18.04 12.96
C PRO A 182 10.16 -16.74 13.00
N VAL A 183 10.92 -16.57 14.08
CA VAL A 183 11.78 -15.39 14.25
C VAL A 183 13.16 -15.67 13.69
N ILE A 184 13.51 -14.97 12.62
CA ILE A 184 14.75 -15.16 11.88
C ILE A 184 15.59 -13.88 11.95
N GLY A 185 16.91 -14.02 12.08
CA GLY A 185 17.86 -12.89 12.03
C GLY A 185 17.96 -12.05 13.30
N ARG A 186 17.16 -12.33 14.36
CA ARG A 186 17.13 -11.54 15.61
C ARG A 186 17.76 -12.22 16.82
N GLY A 187 18.60 -13.22 16.59
CA GLY A 187 19.23 -13.98 17.68
C GLY A 187 20.09 -13.13 18.63
N LYS A 188 20.81 -12.12 18.12
CA LYS A 188 21.65 -11.22 18.93
C LYS A 188 20.82 -10.33 19.85
N GLU A 189 19.74 -9.78 19.33
CA GLU A 189 18.82 -8.90 20.07
C GLU A 189 18.08 -9.71 21.16
N ILE A 190 17.59 -10.91 20.84
CA ILE A 190 16.92 -11.80 21.80
C ILE A 190 17.91 -12.18 22.91
N GLN A 191 19.13 -12.59 22.58
CA GLN A 191 20.17 -12.89 23.56
C GLN A 191 20.44 -11.68 24.47
N ARG A 192 20.48 -10.47 23.90
CA ARG A 192 20.68 -9.25 24.66
C ARG A 192 19.50 -8.94 25.59
N VAL A 193 18.26 -9.21 25.15
CA VAL A 193 17.06 -9.11 26.00
C VAL A 193 17.16 -10.07 27.18
N ILE A 194 17.55 -11.34 26.96
CA ILE A 194 17.75 -12.36 28.00
C ILE A 194 18.80 -11.92 29.01
N GLU A 195 19.94 -11.39 28.52
CA GLU A 195 21.00 -10.85 29.40
C GLU A 195 20.50 -9.72 30.28
N VAL A 196 19.73 -8.77 29.70
CA VAL A 196 19.19 -7.62 30.44
C VAL A 196 18.16 -8.08 31.48
N LEU A 197 17.23 -8.97 31.13
CA LEU A 197 16.22 -9.52 32.04
C LEU A 197 16.83 -10.29 33.19
N SER A 198 18.02 -10.89 33.00
CA SER A 198 18.77 -11.62 34.06
C SER A 198 19.58 -10.73 35.02
N ARG A 199 19.63 -9.43 34.81
CA ARG A 199 20.35 -8.46 35.66
C ARG A 199 19.63 -8.24 36.99
N ARG A 200 20.37 -7.85 37.99
CA ARG A 200 19.83 -7.45 39.30
C ARG A 200 19.18 -6.06 39.29
N THR A 201 19.72 -5.16 38.46
CA THR A 201 19.27 -3.76 38.29
C THR A 201 19.26 -3.42 36.83
N LYS A 202 18.41 -2.46 36.40
CA LYS A 202 18.17 -2.13 35.00
C LYS A 202 17.79 -3.38 34.16
N ASN A 203 16.90 -4.17 34.72
CA ASN A 203 16.49 -5.46 34.19
C ASN A 203 15.24 -5.36 33.26
N ASN A 204 14.89 -4.16 32.83
CA ASN A 204 13.81 -3.92 31.87
C ASN A 204 14.42 -3.44 30.55
N PRO A 205 14.50 -4.28 29.52
CA PRO A 205 14.97 -3.86 28.20
C PRO A 205 13.93 -2.96 27.50
N VAL A 206 14.40 -1.97 26.77
CA VAL A 206 13.58 -1.21 25.80
C VAL A 206 14.17 -1.39 24.42
N LEU A 207 13.37 -1.93 23.51
CA LEU A 207 13.69 -2.11 22.11
C LEU A 207 13.47 -0.78 21.38
N ILE A 208 14.52 -0.19 20.87
CA ILE A 208 14.51 1.10 20.20
C ILE A 208 14.82 0.89 18.73
N GLY A 209 13.92 1.29 17.86
CA GLY A 209 14.12 1.17 16.41
C GLY A 209 12.96 1.77 15.64
N GLU A 210 13.14 1.91 14.33
CA GLU A 210 12.11 2.46 13.46
C GLU A 210 10.86 1.55 13.40
N PRO A 211 9.70 2.09 13.00
CA PRO A 211 8.49 1.27 12.81
C PRO A 211 8.74 0.18 11.74
N GLY A 212 8.23 -1.04 11.97
CA GLY A 212 8.33 -2.12 10.98
C GLY A 212 9.66 -2.90 10.96
N VAL A 213 10.66 -2.57 11.81
CA VAL A 213 11.93 -3.32 11.86
C VAL A 213 11.83 -4.66 12.61
N GLY A 214 10.67 -5.03 13.16
CA GLY A 214 10.47 -6.31 13.84
C GLY A 214 10.73 -6.31 15.35
N LYS A 215 10.49 -5.20 16.05
CA LYS A 215 10.61 -5.13 17.54
C LYS A 215 9.72 -6.14 18.25
N THR A 216 8.48 -6.30 17.81
CA THR A 216 7.51 -7.25 18.37
C THR A 216 7.95 -8.69 18.18
N ALA A 217 8.58 -9.02 17.03
CA ALA A 217 9.11 -10.35 16.74
C ALA A 217 10.19 -10.78 17.75
N ILE A 218 10.95 -9.85 18.34
CA ILE A 218 11.95 -10.16 19.38
C ILE A 218 11.27 -10.69 20.66
N ALA A 219 10.13 -10.12 21.05
CA ALA A 219 9.37 -10.62 22.19
C ALA A 219 8.72 -11.98 21.90
N GLU A 220 8.25 -12.19 20.67
CA GLU A 220 7.74 -13.50 20.21
C GLU A 220 8.85 -14.55 20.18
N GLY A 221 10.05 -14.20 19.69
CA GLY A 221 11.22 -15.07 19.70
C GLY A 221 11.66 -15.44 21.11
N LEU A 222 11.63 -14.51 22.06
CA LEU A 222 11.86 -14.81 23.47
C LEU A 222 10.84 -15.83 24.00
N ALA A 223 9.56 -15.65 23.69
CA ALA A 223 8.52 -16.59 24.11
C ALA A 223 8.76 -18.00 23.52
N GLN A 224 9.19 -18.09 22.26
CA GLN A 224 9.57 -19.37 21.62
C GLN A 224 10.77 -20.01 22.33
N GLN A 225 11.82 -19.24 22.65
CA GLN A 225 12.98 -19.77 23.36
C GLN A 225 12.64 -20.23 24.79
N ILE A 226 11.74 -19.55 25.48
CA ILE A 226 11.23 -19.99 26.79
C ILE A 226 10.54 -21.34 26.68
N VAL A 227 9.66 -21.51 25.68
CA VAL A 227 8.93 -22.77 25.43
C VAL A 227 9.88 -23.91 25.09
N ASN A 228 10.92 -23.64 24.30
CA ASN A 228 11.92 -24.60 23.88
C ASN A 228 12.97 -24.90 24.97
N ASN A 229 12.90 -24.24 26.15
CA ASN A 229 13.89 -24.33 27.23
C ASN A 229 15.32 -23.85 26.82
N GLU A 230 15.41 -22.95 25.86
CA GLU A 230 16.67 -22.36 25.36
C GLU A 230 17.09 -21.09 26.13
N VAL A 231 16.56 -20.92 27.34
CA VAL A 231 16.81 -19.77 28.21
C VAL A 231 17.41 -20.19 29.55
N PRO A 232 18.09 -19.28 30.30
CA PRO A 232 18.58 -19.57 31.67
C PRO A 232 17.44 -20.00 32.60
N GLU A 233 17.80 -20.74 33.67
CA GLU A 233 16.83 -21.25 34.67
C GLU A 233 15.91 -20.16 35.25
N THR A 234 16.41 -18.94 35.40
CA THR A 234 15.64 -17.80 35.90
C THR A 234 14.47 -17.37 35.03
N LEU A 235 14.47 -17.79 33.76
CA LEU A 235 13.45 -17.41 32.78
C LEU A 235 12.59 -18.59 32.27
N ARG A 236 12.91 -19.85 32.63
CA ARG A 236 12.20 -21.07 32.13
C ARG A 236 10.72 -21.11 32.43
N ASP A 237 10.31 -20.64 33.62
CA ASP A 237 8.93 -20.66 34.06
C ASP A 237 8.19 -19.33 33.85
N LYS A 238 8.80 -18.41 33.10
CA LYS A 238 8.20 -17.12 32.85
C LYS A 238 7.19 -17.19 31.71
N ARG A 239 6.13 -16.37 31.86
CA ARG A 239 5.11 -16.13 30.81
C ARG A 239 5.37 -14.75 30.22
N VAL A 240 5.42 -14.64 28.91
CA VAL A 240 5.51 -13.37 28.19
C VAL A 240 4.11 -12.93 27.79
N MET A 241 3.65 -11.80 28.35
CA MET A 241 2.29 -11.28 28.14
C MET A 241 2.37 -9.96 27.39
N THR A 242 1.70 -9.84 26.23
CA THR A 242 1.59 -8.57 25.49
C THR A 242 0.38 -7.79 25.97
N LEU A 243 0.62 -6.61 26.54
CA LEU A 243 -0.44 -5.70 26.97
C LEU A 243 -0.79 -4.74 25.82
N ASP A 244 -2.04 -4.80 25.37
CA ASP A 244 -2.60 -3.83 24.42
C ASP A 244 -3.25 -2.68 25.17
N MET A 245 -2.66 -1.49 25.05
CA MET A 245 -3.18 -0.28 25.70
C MET A 245 -4.53 0.15 25.17
N GLY A 246 -4.80 -0.09 23.88
CA GLY A 246 -6.10 0.18 23.29
C GLY A 246 -7.22 -0.59 24.00
N THR A 247 -6.97 -1.86 24.32
CA THR A 247 -7.93 -2.73 25.04
C THR A 247 -8.10 -2.31 26.51
N VAL A 248 -7.05 -1.85 27.17
CA VAL A 248 -7.13 -1.38 28.56
C VAL A 248 -7.99 -0.10 28.69
N VAL A 249 -7.88 0.81 27.73
CA VAL A 249 -8.65 2.07 27.64
C VAL A 249 -10.06 1.84 27.10
N ALA A 250 -10.28 0.83 26.27
CA ALA A 250 -11.58 0.57 25.64
C ALA A 250 -12.68 0.35 26.68
N GLY A 251 -13.80 1.10 26.54
CA GLY A 251 -14.96 1.01 27.43
C GLY A 251 -14.84 1.71 28.75
N THR A 252 -13.73 2.41 29.07
CA THR A 252 -13.63 3.27 30.25
C THR A 252 -14.23 4.63 29.94
N LYS A 253 -15.25 5.04 30.71
CA LYS A 253 -15.88 6.38 30.60
C LYS A 253 -15.17 7.43 31.46
N TYR A 254 -14.50 7.01 32.51
CA TYR A 254 -13.85 7.87 33.49
C TYR A 254 -12.39 7.46 33.72
N ARG A 255 -11.54 8.45 33.98
CA ARG A 255 -10.11 8.28 34.30
C ARG A 255 -9.86 7.24 35.41
N GLY A 256 -10.68 7.24 36.47
CA GLY A 256 -10.53 6.31 37.58
C GLY A 256 -10.71 4.84 37.21
N GLU A 257 -11.59 4.53 36.24
CA GLU A 257 -11.81 3.14 35.80
C GLU A 257 -10.57 2.53 35.11
N PHE A 258 -9.87 3.34 34.32
CA PHE A 258 -8.60 2.93 33.71
C PHE A 258 -7.50 2.71 34.76
N GLU A 259 -7.36 3.67 35.69
CA GLU A 259 -6.37 3.56 36.77
C GLU A 259 -6.62 2.32 37.63
N ASP A 260 -7.87 2.01 37.95
CA ASP A 260 -8.25 0.82 38.72
C ASP A 260 -8.01 -0.49 37.97
N ARG A 261 -8.27 -0.53 36.66
CA ARG A 261 -7.94 -1.69 35.80
C ARG A 261 -6.44 -1.93 35.76
N LEU A 262 -5.64 -0.89 35.52
CA LEU A 262 -4.19 -1.00 35.46
C LEU A 262 -3.61 -1.42 36.82
N LYS A 263 -4.12 -0.88 37.92
CA LYS A 263 -3.72 -1.32 39.28
C LYS A 263 -4.01 -2.80 39.52
N LYS A 264 -5.19 -3.29 39.14
CA LYS A 264 -5.56 -4.71 39.25
C LYS A 264 -4.59 -5.59 38.45
N VAL A 265 -4.30 -5.20 37.19
CA VAL A 265 -3.31 -5.89 36.36
C VAL A 265 -1.94 -5.95 37.04
N MET A 266 -1.49 -4.82 37.59
CA MET A 266 -0.21 -4.74 38.31
C MET A 266 -0.20 -5.61 39.56
N ASP A 267 -1.28 -5.67 40.32
CA ASP A 267 -1.39 -6.51 41.50
C ASP A 267 -1.40 -8.01 41.14
N GLU A 268 -2.07 -8.40 40.06
CA GLU A 268 -2.04 -9.76 39.54
C GLU A 268 -0.63 -10.16 39.06
N ILE A 269 0.09 -9.28 38.33
CA ILE A 269 1.48 -9.54 37.90
C ILE A 269 2.41 -9.73 39.11
N ARG A 270 2.25 -8.89 40.13
CA ARG A 270 3.05 -8.97 41.37
C ARG A 270 2.79 -10.28 42.15
N GLN A 271 1.53 -10.70 42.26
CA GLN A 271 1.15 -11.93 42.92
C GLN A 271 1.63 -13.17 42.16
N ALA A 272 1.57 -13.15 40.85
CA ALA A 272 2.01 -14.24 40.00
C ALA A 272 3.55 -14.41 40.00
N GLY A 273 4.33 -13.34 39.98
CA GLY A 273 5.78 -13.32 40.07
C GLY A 273 6.54 -13.93 38.89
N ASN A 274 5.84 -14.61 37.98
CA ASN A 274 6.41 -15.29 36.81
C ASN A 274 6.04 -14.64 35.46
N ILE A 275 5.63 -13.37 35.46
CA ILE A 275 5.17 -12.66 34.26
C ILE A 275 6.21 -11.67 33.80
N ILE A 276 6.51 -11.67 32.51
CA ILE A 276 7.25 -10.63 31.79
C ILE A 276 6.23 -9.91 30.91
N LEU A 277 6.05 -8.62 31.13
CA LEU A 277 5.09 -7.81 30.39
C LEU A 277 5.78 -7.22 29.16
N PHE A 278 5.29 -7.52 27.96
CA PHE A 278 5.68 -6.82 26.75
C PHE A 278 4.72 -5.66 26.49
N ILE A 279 5.26 -4.46 26.35
CA ILE A 279 4.50 -3.23 26.09
C ILE A 279 5.00 -2.64 24.79
N ASP A 280 4.17 -2.79 23.74
CA ASP A 280 4.43 -2.10 22.49
C ASP A 280 4.04 -0.62 22.61
N GLU A 281 4.70 0.25 21.88
CA GLU A 281 4.51 1.70 21.98
C GLU A 281 4.60 2.20 23.45
N LEU A 282 5.67 1.82 24.17
CA LEU A 282 5.87 2.17 25.58
C LEU A 282 5.64 3.66 25.89
N HIS A 283 5.88 4.54 24.92
CA HIS A 283 5.66 5.98 25.03
C HIS A 283 4.19 6.36 25.26
N THR A 284 3.23 5.53 24.83
CA THR A 284 1.80 5.78 25.03
C THR A 284 1.43 5.74 26.51
N LEU A 285 2.10 4.91 27.29
CA LEU A 285 1.92 4.83 28.73
C LEU A 285 2.51 6.00 29.50
N ILE A 286 3.57 6.61 28.95
CA ILE A 286 4.41 7.59 29.65
C ILE A 286 4.07 9.01 29.18
N GLY A 287 3.65 9.20 27.93
CA GLY A 287 3.52 10.50 27.28
C GLY A 287 2.13 11.03 27.09
N ALA A 288 1.11 10.28 27.44
CA ALA A 288 -0.29 10.68 27.26
C ALA A 288 -0.76 11.90 28.11
N GLY A 289 0.13 12.51 28.90
CA GLY A 289 -0.16 13.59 29.83
C GLY A 289 -0.05 15.05 29.31
N GLY A 290 0.17 15.27 28.01
CA GLY A 290 0.40 16.62 27.47
C GLY A 290 -0.85 17.44 27.11
N ALA A 291 -2.01 16.86 27.05
CA ALA A 291 -3.29 17.57 26.87
C ALA A 291 -4.10 17.52 28.17
N GLU A 292 -4.81 18.58 28.51
CA GLU A 292 -5.71 18.63 29.67
C GLU A 292 -6.69 17.44 29.61
N GLY A 293 -6.46 16.41 30.46
CA GLY A 293 -7.28 15.20 30.55
C GLY A 293 -6.61 13.89 30.11
N ALA A 294 -5.36 13.92 29.66
CA ALA A 294 -4.65 12.70 29.23
C ALA A 294 -4.20 11.85 30.44
N ILE A 295 -4.25 10.54 30.25
CA ILE A 295 -4.08 9.50 31.28
C ILE A 295 -2.58 9.29 31.51
N ASP A 296 -2.09 9.59 32.71
CA ASP A 296 -0.69 9.35 33.10
C ASP A 296 -0.56 7.99 33.83
N ALA A 297 -0.41 6.91 33.06
CA ALA A 297 -0.17 5.58 33.61
C ALA A 297 1.22 5.43 34.23
N SER A 298 2.14 6.36 33.96
CA SER A 298 3.53 6.28 34.46
C SER A 298 3.59 6.33 35.96
N ASN A 299 2.69 7.08 36.63
CA ASN A 299 2.63 7.16 38.09
C ASN A 299 2.23 5.85 38.77
N ILE A 300 1.53 4.95 38.04
CA ILE A 300 1.17 3.62 38.53
C ILE A 300 2.33 2.64 38.34
N LEU A 301 3.02 2.73 37.20
CA LEU A 301 4.12 1.82 36.84
C LEU A 301 5.43 2.14 37.56
N LYS A 302 5.77 3.43 37.75
CA LYS A 302 7.03 3.87 38.38
C LYS A 302 7.33 3.20 39.73
N PRO A 303 6.39 3.09 40.69
CA PRO A 303 6.66 2.44 41.96
C PRO A 303 7.00 0.94 41.83
N SER A 304 6.29 0.22 40.95
CA SER A 304 6.53 -1.23 40.74
C SER A 304 7.83 -1.50 40.01
N LEU A 305 8.16 -0.68 39.00
CA LEU A 305 9.46 -0.69 38.33
C LEU A 305 10.61 -0.32 39.28
N ALA A 306 10.37 0.65 40.21
CA ALA A 306 11.36 1.10 41.15
C ALA A 306 11.72 0.01 42.16
N ARG A 307 10.73 -0.78 42.59
CA ARG A 307 10.93 -1.88 43.54
C ARG A 307 11.38 -3.18 42.91
N GLY A 308 11.42 -3.26 41.56
CA GLY A 308 11.76 -4.47 40.83
C GLY A 308 10.64 -5.55 40.87
N GLU A 309 9.44 -5.16 41.22
CA GLU A 309 8.26 -6.03 41.31
C GLU A 309 7.67 -6.34 39.93
N LEU A 310 8.01 -5.54 38.91
CA LEU A 310 7.62 -5.69 37.52
C LEU A 310 8.85 -5.93 36.64
N GLN A 311 8.81 -6.97 35.83
CA GLN A 311 9.70 -7.17 34.68
C GLN A 311 8.95 -6.84 33.41
N CYS A 312 9.48 -5.92 32.62
CA CYS A 312 8.84 -5.54 31.34
C CYS A 312 9.87 -5.36 30.22
N ILE A 313 9.41 -5.62 29.02
CA ILE A 313 10.09 -5.33 27.76
C ILE A 313 9.29 -4.22 27.09
N GLY A 314 9.89 -3.07 26.87
CA GLY A 314 9.25 -2.00 26.13
C GLY A 314 9.69 -1.99 24.67
N ALA A 315 8.83 -1.52 23.76
CA ALA A 315 9.21 -1.20 22.38
C ALA A 315 8.80 0.24 22.06
N THR A 316 9.67 1.00 21.37
CA THR A 316 9.40 2.39 21.00
C THR A 316 10.35 2.84 19.87
N THR A 317 10.13 4.03 19.33
CA THR A 317 11.07 4.68 18.39
C THR A 317 12.15 5.47 19.16
N LEU A 318 13.24 5.84 18.48
CA LEU A 318 14.32 6.61 19.07
C LEU A 318 13.86 8.01 19.53
N ASP A 319 13.05 8.67 18.73
CA ASP A 319 12.54 10.01 19.04
C ASP A 319 11.60 10.02 20.25
N GLU A 320 10.73 9.01 20.35
CA GLU A 320 9.82 8.83 21.47
C GLU A 320 10.57 8.43 22.73
N TYR A 321 11.60 7.57 22.62
CA TYR A 321 12.46 7.22 23.74
C TYR A 321 13.12 8.47 24.34
N ARG A 322 13.73 9.30 23.51
CA ARG A 322 14.37 10.57 23.92
C ARG A 322 13.38 11.54 24.54
N LYS A 323 12.19 11.63 23.95
CA LYS A 323 11.16 12.60 24.38
C LYS A 323 10.51 12.24 25.71
N TYR A 324 10.25 10.95 25.96
CA TYR A 324 9.40 10.51 27.07
C TYR A 324 10.15 9.69 28.15
N ILE A 325 11.15 8.89 27.78
CA ILE A 325 11.84 7.99 28.73
C ILE A 325 13.13 8.60 29.23
N GLU A 326 13.98 9.10 28.35
CA GLU A 326 15.31 9.67 28.69
C GLU A 326 15.18 10.94 29.52
N LYS A 327 14.12 11.72 29.36
CA LYS A 327 13.86 12.92 30.18
C LYS A 327 13.40 12.61 31.61
N ASP A 328 12.89 11.41 31.85
CA ASP A 328 12.43 10.98 33.18
C ASP A 328 13.54 10.16 33.89
N ALA A 329 14.26 10.80 34.80
CA ALA A 329 15.39 10.17 35.50
C ALA A 329 15.01 8.92 36.32
N ALA A 330 13.72 8.73 36.66
CA ALA A 330 13.25 7.53 37.35
C ALA A 330 13.09 6.35 36.39
N LEU A 331 12.68 6.60 35.19
CA LEU A 331 12.53 5.57 34.13
C LEU A 331 13.89 5.24 33.51
N GLU A 332 14.71 6.24 33.19
CA GLU A 332 16.02 6.05 32.57
C GLU A 332 16.91 5.10 33.40
N ARG A 333 16.83 5.21 34.73
CA ARG A 333 17.59 4.33 35.63
C ARG A 333 17.09 2.89 35.70
N ARG A 334 15.93 2.60 35.15
CA ARG A 334 15.28 1.28 35.20
C ARG A 334 15.25 0.56 33.88
N PHE A 335 15.27 1.32 32.82
CA PHE A 335 15.26 0.78 31.47
C PHE A 335 16.66 0.70 30.87
N GLN A 336 16.91 -0.38 30.12
CA GLN A 336 18.14 -0.56 29.35
C GLN A 336 17.82 -0.51 27.86
N PRO A 337 18.30 0.49 27.11
CA PRO A 337 18.07 0.56 25.68
C PRO A 337 18.79 -0.57 24.94
N ILE A 338 18.11 -1.15 23.95
CA ILE A 338 18.61 -2.12 22.99
C ILE A 338 18.21 -1.60 21.62
N HIS A 339 19.17 -1.28 20.78
CA HIS A 339 18.92 -0.83 19.42
C HIS A 339 18.55 -2.00 18.54
N VAL A 340 17.51 -1.81 17.74
CA VAL A 340 17.00 -2.76 16.75
C VAL A 340 17.08 -2.07 15.40
N ASP A 341 18.13 -2.40 14.66
CA ASP A 341 18.36 -1.81 13.35
C ASP A 341 17.53 -2.52 12.25
N GLU A 342 17.37 -1.85 11.11
CA GLU A 342 16.77 -2.43 9.91
C GLU A 342 17.60 -3.64 9.48
N PRO A 343 16.97 -4.82 9.19
CA PRO A 343 17.70 -5.99 8.72
C PRO A 343 18.29 -5.74 7.33
N SER A 344 19.40 -6.40 7.04
CA SER A 344 20.00 -6.39 5.70
C SER A 344 19.06 -7.03 4.66
N LEU A 345 19.35 -6.80 3.37
CA LEU A 345 18.57 -7.39 2.27
C LEU A 345 18.55 -8.93 2.35
N ASP A 346 19.70 -9.53 2.68
CA ASP A 346 19.83 -10.99 2.80
C ASP A 346 19.02 -11.54 4.00
N GLU A 347 19.11 -10.87 5.15
CA GLU A 347 18.32 -11.24 6.32
C GLU A 347 16.82 -11.07 6.05
N SER A 348 16.42 -9.98 5.40
CA SER A 348 15.03 -9.75 5.00
C SER A 348 14.50 -10.83 4.06
N THR A 349 15.31 -11.27 3.09
CA THR A 349 14.97 -12.38 2.20
C THR A 349 14.76 -13.69 2.99
N GLN A 350 15.62 -13.96 3.99
CA GLN A 350 15.46 -15.16 4.84
C GLN A 350 14.21 -15.07 5.71
N ILE A 351 13.89 -13.90 6.25
CA ILE A 351 12.66 -13.66 7.02
C ILE A 351 11.43 -13.95 6.14
N LEU A 352 11.38 -13.41 4.93
CA LEU A 352 10.26 -13.63 4.02
C LEU A 352 10.14 -15.09 3.58
N LYS A 353 11.26 -15.79 3.34
CA LYS A 353 11.26 -17.22 3.06
C LYS A 353 10.70 -18.05 4.23
N GLY A 354 11.00 -17.65 5.47
CA GLY A 354 10.44 -18.29 6.65
C GLY A 354 8.95 -18.02 6.87
N LEU A 355 8.43 -16.90 6.38
CA LEU A 355 7.01 -16.54 6.46
C LEU A 355 6.18 -17.09 5.29
N ARG A 356 6.82 -17.47 4.17
CA ARG A 356 6.21 -17.88 2.92
C ARG A 356 5.06 -18.86 3.09
N ASP A 357 5.31 -19.97 3.77
CA ASP A 357 4.34 -21.06 3.89
C ASP A 357 3.03 -20.62 4.54
N ARG A 358 3.09 -19.64 5.45
CA ARG A 358 1.90 -19.07 6.11
C ARG A 358 1.09 -18.16 5.18
N TYR A 359 1.79 -17.32 4.38
CA TYR A 359 1.13 -16.46 3.40
C TYR A 359 0.55 -17.29 2.25
N GLU A 360 1.25 -18.33 1.79
CA GLU A 360 0.74 -19.30 0.82
C GLU A 360 -0.52 -20.00 1.33
N ALA A 361 -0.51 -20.46 2.57
CA ALA A 361 -1.67 -21.12 3.18
C ALA A 361 -2.86 -20.16 3.34
N HIS A 362 -2.59 -18.88 3.71
CA HIS A 362 -3.64 -17.88 3.88
C HIS A 362 -4.30 -17.47 2.56
N HIS A 363 -3.49 -17.18 1.54
CA HIS A 363 -3.97 -16.72 0.24
C HIS A 363 -4.30 -17.87 -0.72
N ARG A 364 -3.84 -19.09 -0.45
CA ARG A 364 -3.96 -20.26 -1.32
C ARG A 364 -3.31 -20.04 -2.70
N VAL A 365 -2.14 -19.42 -2.70
CA VAL A 365 -1.30 -19.16 -3.88
C VAL A 365 0.12 -19.59 -3.54
N SER A 366 0.93 -19.95 -4.52
CA SER A 366 2.36 -20.19 -4.32
C SER A 366 3.17 -18.91 -4.53
N ILE A 367 4.27 -18.74 -3.79
CA ILE A 367 5.13 -17.55 -3.87
C ILE A 367 6.50 -18.01 -4.32
N THR A 368 6.93 -17.53 -5.49
CA THR A 368 8.23 -17.92 -6.04
C THR A 368 9.39 -17.27 -5.28
N ASP A 369 10.55 -17.93 -5.24
CA ASP A 369 11.75 -17.37 -4.63
C ASP A 369 12.16 -16.05 -5.29
N ASP A 370 12.01 -15.95 -6.62
CA ASP A 370 12.29 -14.73 -7.38
C ASP A 370 11.35 -13.59 -6.98
N ALA A 371 10.07 -13.88 -6.64
CA ALA A 371 9.13 -12.88 -6.16
C ALA A 371 9.52 -12.36 -4.76
N ILE A 372 10.03 -13.23 -3.88
CA ILE A 372 10.54 -12.83 -2.56
C ILE A 372 11.75 -11.92 -2.71
N ASP A 373 12.72 -12.31 -3.52
CA ASP A 373 13.91 -11.50 -3.79
C ASP A 373 13.55 -10.15 -4.43
N ALA A 374 12.57 -10.15 -5.35
CA ALA A 374 12.06 -8.93 -5.95
C ALA A 374 11.35 -8.04 -4.93
N ALA A 375 10.53 -8.60 -4.03
CA ALA A 375 9.84 -7.83 -2.98
C ALA A 375 10.83 -7.09 -2.08
N VAL A 376 11.92 -7.75 -1.67
CA VAL A 376 12.97 -7.13 -0.84
C VAL A 376 13.72 -6.06 -1.64
N LYS A 377 14.22 -6.36 -2.84
CA LYS A 377 15.02 -5.42 -3.65
C LYS A 377 14.21 -4.22 -4.13
N LEU A 378 12.97 -4.44 -4.59
CA LEU A 378 12.12 -3.38 -5.08
C LEU A 378 11.59 -2.50 -3.95
N SER A 379 11.25 -3.09 -2.78
CA SER A 379 10.84 -2.29 -1.63
C SER A 379 11.98 -1.43 -1.09
N ASP A 380 13.19 -1.95 -1.00
CA ASP A 380 14.36 -1.18 -0.57
C ASP A 380 14.65 -0.01 -1.52
N ARG A 381 14.57 -0.27 -2.83
CA ARG A 381 14.89 0.72 -3.86
C ARG A 381 13.80 1.78 -4.04
N TYR A 382 12.51 1.40 -3.95
CA TYR A 382 11.40 2.27 -4.37
C TYR A 382 10.53 2.78 -3.22
N ILE A 383 10.56 2.12 -2.05
CA ILE A 383 9.77 2.50 -0.87
C ILE A 383 10.72 2.99 0.22
N THR A 384 10.90 4.32 0.30
CA THR A 384 11.89 4.96 1.17
C THR A 384 11.30 5.48 2.48
N ASP A 385 9.99 5.50 2.62
CA ASP A 385 9.26 6.00 3.80
C ASP A 385 8.92 4.91 4.82
N ARG A 386 9.27 3.64 4.52
CA ARG A 386 9.08 2.46 5.36
C ARG A 386 10.35 1.63 5.43
N PHE A 387 10.43 0.76 6.45
CA PHE A 387 11.61 -0.05 6.74
C PHE A 387 11.39 -1.54 6.47
N LEU A 388 12.48 -2.26 6.17
CA LEU A 388 12.48 -3.71 6.07
C LEU A 388 12.36 -4.33 7.49
N PRO A 389 11.76 -5.51 7.64
CA PRO A 389 11.17 -6.35 6.57
C PRO A 389 9.71 -6.00 6.25
N ASP A 390 9.06 -5.13 7.02
CA ASP A 390 7.62 -4.85 6.97
C ASP A 390 7.14 -4.43 5.58
N LYS A 391 7.84 -3.47 4.93
CA LYS A 391 7.51 -3.03 3.58
C LYS A 391 7.55 -4.15 2.52
N ALA A 392 8.43 -5.15 2.67
CA ALA A 392 8.53 -6.27 1.75
C ALA A 392 7.48 -7.35 2.06
N ILE A 393 7.12 -7.53 3.32
CA ILE A 393 6.03 -8.41 3.76
C ILE A 393 4.70 -7.88 3.20
N ASP A 394 4.42 -6.59 3.37
CA ASP A 394 3.21 -5.95 2.85
C ASP A 394 3.09 -6.10 1.32
N LEU A 395 4.21 -5.99 0.58
CA LEU A 395 4.20 -6.21 -0.87
C LEU A 395 3.79 -7.64 -1.25
N ILE A 396 4.31 -8.63 -0.54
CA ILE A 396 3.96 -10.05 -0.78
C ILE A 396 2.50 -10.28 -0.44
N ASP A 397 2.02 -9.76 0.68
CA ASP A 397 0.64 -9.91 1.13
C ASP A 397 -0.35 -9.32 0.11
N GLU A 398 -0.10 -8.09 -0.35
CA GLU A 398 -0.94 -7.44 -1.36
C GLU A 398 -0.84 -8.13 -2.73
N ALA A 399 0.35 -8.57 -3.16
CA ALA A 399 0.53 -9.28 -4.42
C ALA A 399 -0.22 -10.62 -4.40
N ALA A 400 -0.08 -11.40 -3.33
CA ALA A 400 -0.78 -12.65 -3.13
C ALA A 400 -2.30 -12.47 -3.12
N SER A 401 -2.79 -11.41 -2.46
CA SER A 401 -4.21 -11.03 -2.47
C SER A 401 -4.70 -10.68 -3.88
N LYS A 402 -3.93 -9.90 -4.66
CA LYS A 402 -4.28 -9.54 -6.05
C LYS A 402 -4.31 -10.75 -6.97
N VAL A 403 -3.34 -11.66 -6.86
CA VAL A 403 -3.29 -12.91 -7.64
C VAL A 403 -4.49 -13.76 -7.31
N ARG A 404 -4.83 -13.93 -6.03
CA ARG A 404 -6.04 -14.63 -5.60
C ARG A 404 -7.31 -14.01 -6.16
N LEU A 405 -7.46 -12.68 -6.12
CA LEU A 405 -8.64 -11.98 -6.66
C LEU A 405 -8.77 -12.17 -8.17
N ARG A 406 -7.65 -12.19 -8.92
CA ARG A 406 -7.68 -12.50 -10.37
C ARG A 406 -8.26 -13.87 -10.64
N SER A 407 -7.93 -14.88 -9.83
CA SER A 407 -8.48 -16.23 -9.99
C SER A 407 -9.98 -16.31 -9.73
N TYR A 408 -10.56 -15.40 -8.95
CA TYR A 408 -12.02 -15.32 -8.71
C TYR A 408 -12.76 -14.38 -9.66
N THR A 409 -12.04 -13.54 -10.41
CA THR A 409 -12.68 -12.57 -11.30
C THR A 409 -13.22 -13.27 -12.54
N THR A 410 -14.51 -13.16 -12.79
CA THR A 410 -15.18 -13.74 -13.96
C THR A 410 -14.59 -13.15 -15.24
N PRO A 411 -14.15 -13.97 -16.22
CA PRO A 411 -13.61 -13.47 -17.47
C PRO A 411 -14.59 -12.52 -18.20
N PRO A 412 -14.12 -11.49 -18.89
CA PRO A 412 -14.96 -10.54 -19.62
C PRO A 412 -15.94 -11.22 -20.57
N ASN A 413 -15.50 -12.29 -21.23
CA ASN A 413 -16.31 -13.10 -22.16
C ASN A 413 -17.55 -13.71 -21.51
N LEU A 414 -17.47 -14.09 -20.22
CA LEU A 414 -18.63 -14.63 -19.51
C LEU A 414 -19.65 -13.54 -19.19
N LYS A 415 -19.18 -12.35 -18.80
CA LYS A 415 -20.07 -11.19 -18.57
C LYS A 415 -20.77 -10.75 -19.86
N GLU A 416 -20.05 -10.73 -20.98
CA GLU A 416 -20.65 -10.40 -22.29
C GLU A 416 -21.73 -11.41 -22.72
N LEU A 417 -21.51 -12.71 -22.47
CA LEU A 417 -22.49 -13.75 -22.75
C LEU A 417 -23.72 -13.63 -21.84
N GLU A 418 -23.51 -13.26 -20.54
CA GLU A 418 -24.64 -13.03 -19.63
C GLU A 418 -25.48 -11.82 -20.04
N VAL A 419 -24.83 -10.71 -20.44
CA VAL A 419 -25.53 -9.51 -20.94
C VAL A 419 -26.33 -9.84 -22.21
N LYS A 420 -25.72 -10.51 -23.21
CA LYS A 420 -26.36 -10.91 -24.44
C LYS A 420 -27.57 -11.85 -24.21
N LEU A 421 -27.43 -12.77 -23.24
CA LEU A 421 -28.51 -13.68 -22.86
C LEU A 421 -29.69 -12.91 -22.23
N GLU A 422 -29.43 -11.92 -21.42
CA GLU A 422 -30.46 -11.06 -20.83
C GLU A 422 -31.16 -10.19 -21.88
N GLU A 423 -30.43 -9.68 -22.89
CA GLU A 423 -30.98 -8.92 -24.01
C GLU A 423 -31.91 -9.80 -24.85
N ILE A 424 -31.47 -10.99 -25.28
CA ILE A 424 -32.27 -11.93 -26.05
C ILE A 424 -33.52 -12.36 -25.28
N ARG A 425 -33.41 -12.52 -23.96
CA ARG A 425 -34.55 -12.85 -23.10
C ARG A 425 -35.59 -11.74 -23.08
N LYS A 426 -35.16 -10.49 -22.98
CA LYS A 426 -36.04 -9.32 -23.06
C LYS A 426 -36.71 -9.19 -24.42
N GLU A 427 -35.95 -9.40 -25.51
CA GLU A 427 -36.50 -9.39 -26.88
C GLU A 427 -37.54 -10.51 -27.13
N LYS A 428 -37.22 -11.71 -26.58
CA LYS A 428 -38.19 -12.85 -26.68
C LYS A 428 -39.49 -12.54 -25.93
N ASP A 429 -39.40 -12.00 -24.72
CA ASP A 429 -40.57 -11.64 -23.92
C ASP A 429 -41.41 -10.54 -24.62
N ALA A 430 -40.74 -9.57 -25.27
CA ALA A 430 -41.41 -8.54 -26.08
C ALA A 430 -42.07 -9.14 -27.33
N ALA A 431 -41.40 -10.07 -28.02
CA ALA A 431 -41.99 -10.76 -29.19
C ALA A 431 -43.20 -11.64 -28.82
N VAL A 432 -43.18 -12.27 -27.64
CA VAL A 432 -44.36 -13.01 -27.12
C VAL A 432 -45.53 -12.07 -26.83
N GLN A 433 -45.26 -10.89 -26.21
CA GLN A 433 -46.30 -9.89 -25.94
C GLN A 433 -46.90 -9.30 -27.25
N SER A 434 -46.06 -9.16 -28.29
CA SER A 434 -46.48 -8.67 -29.61
C SER A 434 -47.14 -9.74 -30.48
N GLN A 435 -47.26 -10.99 -29.98
CA GLN A 435 -47.82 -12.15 -30.73
C GLN A 435 -47.01 -12.54 -32.00
N GLU A 436 -45.73 -12.16 -32.07
CA GLU A 436 -44.80 -12.53 -33.14
C GLU A 436 -44.18 -13.92 -32.88
N PHE A 437 -44.99 -14.98 -33.01
CA PHE A 437 -44.59 -16.33 -32.57
C PHE A 437 -43.41 -16.93 -33.33
N GLU A 438 -43.22 -16.64 -34.63
CA GLU A 438 -42.05 -17.10 -35.39
C GLU A 438 -40.77 -16.48 -34.88
N LYS A 439 -40.79 -15.18 -34.60
CA LYS A 439 -39.64 -14.45 -33.99
C LYS A 439 -39.35 -14.92 -32.58
N ALA A 440 -40.38 -15.14 -31.77
CA ALA A 440 -40.23 -15.69 -30.43
C ALA A 440 -39.61 -17.11 -30.43
N ALA A 441 -39.96 -17.95 -31.42
CA ALA A 441 -39.38 -19.30 -31.58
C ALA A 441 -37.89 -19.21 -31.96
N SER A 442 -37.51 -18.33 -32.90
CA SER A 442 -36.08 -18.12 -33.28
C SER A 442 -35.25 -17.58 -32.15
N LEU A 443 -35.79 -16.65 -31.36
CA LEU A 443 -35.11 -16.07 -30.16
C LEU A 443 -34.97 -17.11 -29.04
N ARG A 444 -35.93 -18.03 -28.88
CA ARG A 444 -35.83 -19.16 -27.95
C ARG A 444 -34.68 -20.10 -28.33
N ASP A 445 -34.52 -20.43 -29.58
CA ASP A 445 -33.42 -21.28 -30.06
C ASP A 445 -32.07 -20.59 -29.87
N MET A 446 -32.01 -19.28 -30.09
CA MET A 446 -30.81 -18.49 -29.77
C MET A 446 -30.51 -18.44 -28.25
N GLU A 447 -31.52 -18.22 -27.42
CA GLU A 447 -31.38 -18.25 -25.94
C GLU A 447 -30.79 -19.58 -25.48
N GLN A 448 -31.33 -20.69 -26.01
CA GLN A 448 -30.86 -22.03 -25.64
C GLN A 448 -29.40 -22.28 -26.03
N ARG A 449 -29.01 -21.93 -27.27
CA ARG A 449 -27.61 -22.03 -27.74
C ARG A 449 -26.65 -21.16 -26.91
N LEU A 450 -27.04 -19.94 -26.59
CA LEU A 450 -26.23 -19.04 -25.77
C LEU A 450 -26.09 -19.56 -24.34
N ARG A 451 -27.13 -20.14 -23.77
CA ARG A 451 -27.13 -20.75 -22.44
C ARG A 451 -26.20 -21.97 -22.36
N GLU A 452 -26.26 -22.85 -23.38
CA GLU A 452 -25.35 -24.00 -23.48
C GLU A 452 -23.88 -23.53 -23.58
N LYS A 453 -23.62 -22.52 -24.42
CA LYS A 453 -22.29 -21.91 -24.56
C LYS A 453 -21.82 -21.27 -23.26
N LEU A 454 -22.68 -20.60 -22.51
CA LEU A 454 -22.37 -20.00 -21.21
C LEU A 454 -22.07 -21.08 -20.17
N GLU A 455 -22.82 -22.18 -20.10
CA GLU A 455 -22.56 -23.28 -19.18
C GLU A 455 -21.24 -24.00 -19.51
N ASP A 456 -20.96 -24.23 -20.80
CA ASP A 456 -19.69 -24.83 -21.24
C ASP A 456 -18.50 -23.93 -20.91
N THR A 457 -18.62 -22.63 -21.17
CA THR A 457 -17.55 -21.67 -20.83
C THR A 457 -17.35 -21.56 -19.30
N LYS A 458 -18.44 -21.59 -18.51
CA LYS A 458 -18.37 -21.66 -17.05
C LYS A 458 -17.72 -22.95 -16.54
N ARG A 459 -17.99 -24.08 -17.19
CA ARG A 459 -17.38 -25.37 -16.83
C ARG A 459 -15.90 -25.37 -17.16
N GLN A 460 -15.51 -24.93 -18.36
CA GLN A 460 -14.10 -24.79 -18.76
C GLN A 460 -13.34 -23.86 -17.82
N TRP A 461 -13.92 -22.72 -17.47
CA TRP A 461 -13.31 -21.80 -16.50
C TRP A 461 -13.13 -22.42 -15.12
N LYS A 462 -14.13 -23.16 -14.60
CA LYS A 462 -13.98 -23.87 -13.32
C LYS A 462 -12.92 -24.99 -13.37
N GLU A 463 -12.81 -25.68 -14.48
CA GLU A 463 -11.79 -26.72 -14.68
C GLU A 463 -10.39 -26.12 -14.82
N GLN A 464 -10.26 -24.94 -15.41
CA GLN A 464 -9.01 -24.17 -15.46
C GLN A 464 -8.62 -23.62 -14.10
N GLN A 465 -9.56 -23.08 -13.33
CA GLN A 465 -9.31 -22.64 -11.95
C GLN A 465 -8.75 -23.74 -11.03
N GLY A 466 -9.12 -24.99 -11.27
CA GLY A 466 -8.61 -26.12 -10.51
C GLY A 466 -7.20 -26.60 -10.92
N LYS A 467 -6.67 -26.12 -12.06
CA LYS A 467 -5.38 -26.55 -12.64
C LYS A 467 -4.31 -25.45 -12.64
N GLU A 468 -4.69 -24.19 -12.61
CA GLU A 468 -3.72 -23.09 -12.49
C GLU A 468 -3.31 -22.96 -11.02
N ASN A 469 -2.10 -23.44 -10.71
CA ASN A 469 -1.39 -22.97 -9.52
C ASN A 469 -1.24 -21.47 -9.65
N SER A 470 -2.03 -20.72 -8.91
CA SER A 470 -1.89 -19.26 -8.87
C SER A 470 -0.55 -18.93 -8.20
N GLU A 471 0.43 -18.54 -9.00
CA GLU A 471 1.78 -18.19 -8.52
C GLU A 471 1.97 -16.68 -8.47
N VAL A 472 2.56 -16.20 -7.39
CA VAL A 472 3.01 -14.81 -7.28
C VAL A 472 4.36 -14.68 -7.94
N THR A 473 4.45 -13.84 -8.97
CA THR A 473 5.63 -13.63 -9.79
C THR A 473 6.30 -12.29 -9.50
N VAL A 474 7.51 -12.10 -10.04
CA VAL A 474 8.22 -10.80 -10.00
C VAL A 474 7.37 -9.67 -10.60
N GLU A 475 6.60 -9.97 -11.65
CA GLU A 475 5.74 -8.98 -12.30
C GLU A 475 4.59 -8.53 -11.40
N ASP A 476 4.00 -9.43 -10.61
CA ASP A 476 2.95 -9.07 -9.66
C ASP A 476 3.48 -8.15 -8.55
N ILE A 477 4.67 -8.45 -8.02
CA ILE A 477 5.35 -7.56 -7.06
C ILE A 477 5.63 -6.20 -7.68
N ALA A 478 6.18 -6.15 -8.91
CA ALA A 478 6.46 -4.90 -9.62
C ALA A 478 5.19 -4.08 -9.86
N ASN A 479 4.05 -4.73 -10.14
CA ASN A 479 2.75 -4.07 -10.29
C ASN A 479 2.24 -3.47 -8.98
N VAL A 480 2.46 -4.14 -7.84
CA VAL A 480 2.10 -3.58 -6.52
C VAL A 480 2.98 -2.36 -6.21
N VAL A 481 4.30 -2.49 -6.38
CA VAL A 481 5.22 -1.35 -6.20
C VAL A 481 4.83 -0.18 -7.10
N SER A 482 4.48 -0.45 -8.36
CA SER A 482 4.01 0.59 -9.30
C SER A 482 2.74 1.29 -8.81
N THR A 483 1.83 0.54 -8.20
CA THR A 483 0.58 1.10 -7.64
C THR A 483 0.87 2.01 -6.44
N TRP A 484 1.77 1.62 -5.55
CA TRP A 484 2.11 2.38 -4.34
C TRP A 484 2.93 3.64 -4.66
N THR A 485 3.95 3.48 -5.51
CA THR A 485 4.91 4.55 -5.81
C THR A 485 4.51 5.41 -7.00
N ARG A 486 3.55 4.95 -7.81
CA ARG A 486 3.17 5.50 -9.12
C ARG A 486 4.30 5.46 -10.15
N ILE A 487 5.33 4.64 -9.93
CA ILE A 487 6.45 4.43 -10.84
C ILE A 487 6.14 3.17 -11.65
N PRO A 488 6.17 3.19 -12.98
CA PRO A 488 5.85 2.02 -13.82
C PRO A 488 6.97 0.96 -13.77
N VAL A 489 7.20 0.36 -12.60
CA VAL A 489 8.28 -0.60 -12.33
C VAL A 489 8.15 -1.86 -13.21
N SER A 490 6.94 -2.30 -13.52
CA SER A 490 6.69 -3.46 -14.38
C SER A 490 7.14 -3.26 -15.83
N LYS A 491 7.12 -2.01 -16.32
CA LYS A 491 7.62 -1.66 -17.67
C LYS A 491 9.13 -1.42 -17.70
N LEU A 492 9.77 -1.24 -16.54
CA LEU A 492 11.18 -0.86 -16.44
C LEU A 492 12.14 -2.06 -16.55
N ALA A 493 11.72 -3.29 -16.25
CA ALA A 493 12.63 -4.42 -16.12
C ALA A 493 13.17 -4.97 -17.46
N GLN A 494 12.39 -4.95 -18.54
CA GLN A 494 12.82 -5.48 -19.84
C GLN A 494 13.05 -4.41 -20.91
N THR A 495 12.33 -3.28 -20.84
CA THR A 495 12.46 -2.18 -21.83
C THR A 495 13.43 -1.08 -21.38
N GLU A 496 13.94 -1.12 -20.15
CA GLU A 496 14.83 -0.06 -19.62
C GLU A 496 16.17 -0.04 -20.35
N THR A 497 16.75 -1.20 -20.63
CA THR A 497 18.01 -1.30 -21.34
C THR A 497 17.90 -0.76 -22.77
N ASP A 498 16.84 -1.12 -23.49
CA ASP A 498 16.60 -0.64 -24.85
C ASP A 498 16.28 0.86 -24.88
N LYS A 499 15.50 1.35 -23.93
CA LYS A 499 15.23 2.79 -23.79
C LYS A 499 16.48 3.59 -23.44
N LEU A 500 17.36 3.06 -22.55
CA LEU A 500 18.61 3.71 -22.21
C LEU A 500 19.60 3.72 -23.37
N LEU A 501 19.62 2.67 -24.19
CA LEU A 501 20.43 2.62 -25.42
C LEU A 501 19.92 3.65 -26.44
N ASN A 502 18.60 3.79 -26.57
CA ASN A 502 17.95 4.70 -27.51
C ASN A 502 17.63 6.08 -26.92
N LEU A 503 18.11 6.38 -25.69
CA LEU A 503 17.77 7.63 -24.98
C LEU A 503 18.13 8.89 -25.79
N GLU A 504 19.23 8.87 -26.53
CA GLU A 504 19.63 9.99 -27.39
C GLU A 504 18.58 10.28 -28.46
N SER A 505 18.10 9.25 -29.16
CA SER A 505 17.05 9.41 -30.19
C SER A 505 15.75 9.94 -29.59
N ILE A 506 15.33 9.38 -28.44
CA ILE A 506 14.10 9.82 -27.75
C ILE A 506 14.17 11.29 -27.31
N LEU A 507 15.34 11.72 -26.85
CA LEU A 507 15.54 13.12 -26.47
C LEU A 507 15.59 14.06 -27.71
N HIS A 508 16.17 13.60 -28.82
CA HIS A 508 16.21 14.36 -30.07
C HIS A 508 14.83 14.54 -30.72
N ASP A 509 13.89 13.62 -30.49
CA ASP A 509 12.50 13.78 -30.97
C ASP A 509 11.82 15.05 -30.38
N ARG A 510 12.31 15.56 -29.25
CA ARG A 510 11.76 16.76 -28.57
C ARG A 510 12.70 17.95 -28.53
N VAL A 511 14.01 17.70 -28.52
CA VAL A 511 15.05 18.75 -28.36
C VAL A 511 15.87 18.86 -29.63
N ILE A 512 15.67 19.92 -30.35
CA ILE A 512 16.30 20.19 -31.64
C ILE A 512 17.58 21.00 -31.48
N GLY A 513 18.61 20.66 -32.20
CA GLY A 513 19.83 21.44 -32.36
C GLY A 513 20.73 21.56 -31.14
N GLN A 514 20.65 20.61 -30.20
CA GLN A 514 21.46 20.56 -28.97
C GLN A 514 22.14 19.19 -28.80
N ASP A 515 22.76 18.68 -29.86
CA ASP A 515 23.26 17.29 -29.93
C ASP A 515 24.28 16.97 -28.82
N GLU A 516 25.22 17.87 -28.54
CA GLU A 516 26.18 17.68 -27.47
C GLU A 516 25.53 17.58 -26.07
N ALA A 517 24.50 18.40 -25.84
CA ALA A 517 23.77 18.40 -24.58
C ALA A 517 23.02 17.08 -24.39
N VAL A 518 22.33 16.60 -25.42
CA VAL A 518 21.59 15.35 -25.42
C VAL A 518 22.55 14.17 -25.19
N VAL A 519 23.65 14.10 -25.94
CA VAL A 519 24.65 13.03 -25.80
C VAL A 519 25.30 13.03 -24.42
N ALA A 520 25.66 14.19 -23.86
CA ALA A 520 26.26 14.29 -22.54
C ALA A 520 25.32 13.81 -21.43
N VAL A 521 24.04 14.24 -21.47
CA VAL A 521 23.02 13.80 -20.51
C VAL A 521 22.78 12.30 -20.64
N ALA A 522 22.61 11.78 -21.85
CA ALA A 522 22.34 10.36 -22.07
C ALA A 522 23.51 9.47 -21.59
N LYS A 523 24.77 9.87 -21.83
CA LYS A 523 25.96 9.16 -21.34
C LYS A 523 26.03 9.15 -19.82
N ALA A 524 25.75 10.27 -19.14
CA ALA A 524 25.80 10.36 -17.69
C ALA A 524 24.71 9.50 -17.05
N VAL A 525 23.49 9.53 -17.60
CA VAL A 525 22.36 8.70 -17.13
C VAL A 525 22.66 7.20 -17.32
N ARG A 526 23.18 6.81 -18.50
CA ARG A 526 23.58 5.41 -18.76
C ARG A 526 24.67 4.94 -17.79
N ARG A 527 25.69 5.76 -17.52
CA ARG A 527 26.77 5.45 -16.55
C ARG A 527 26.23 5.22 -15.14
N ALA A 528 25.28 6.05 -14.71
CA ALA A 528 24.66 5.90 -13.39
C ALA A 528 23.79 4.63 -13.29
N ARG A 529 22.99 4.36 -14.32
CA ARG A 529 22.11 3.17 -14.35
C ARG A 529 22.87 1.85 -14.52
N ALA A 530 24.02 1.87 -15.16
CA ALA A 530 24.93 0.72 -15.23
C ALA A 530 25.65 0.40 -13.90
N GLY A 531 25.37 1.16 -12.82
CA GLY A 531 26.00 0.93 -11.51
C GLY A 531 27.46 1.40 -11.40
N LEU A 532 27.94 2.17 -12.36
CA LEU A 532 29.33 2.67 -12.39
C LEU A 532 29.53 3.97 -11.61
N LYS A 533 28.47 4.51 -11.02
CA LYS A 533 28.48 5.72 -10.20
C LYS A 533 28.38 5.38 -8.71
N ASP A 534 28.88 6.29 -7.85
CA ASP A 534 28.71 6.18 -6.40
C ASP A 534 27.21 6.11 -6.04
N PRO A 535 26.76 5.03 -5.39
CA PRO A 535 25.35 4.82 -5.06
C PRO A 535 24.79 5.86 -4.06
N LYS A 536 25.66 6.62 -3.39
CA LYS A 536 25.23 7.69 -2.48
C LYS A 536 24.77 8.95 -3.20
N ARG A 537 25.19 9.18 -4.45
CA ARG A 537 24.90 10.42 -5.20
C ARG A 537 23.61 10.33 -6.02
N PRO A 538 22.99 11.46 -6.38
CA PRO A 538 21.88 11.50 -7.35
C PRO A 538 22.20 10.79 -8.65
N ILE A 539 21.22 10.31 -9.43
CA ILE A 539 21.39 9.66 -10.74
C ILE A 539 22.26 10.53 -11.66
N GLY A 540 22.00 11.84 -11.69
CA GLY A 540 22.77 12.81 -12.47
C GLY A 540 22.71 14.20 -11.86
N SER A 541 23.77 14.97 -11.98
CA SER A 541 23.85 16.35 -11.58
C SER A 541 24.44 17.19 -12.72
N PHE A 542 23.65 18.16 -13.21
CA PHE A 542 23.96 18.92 -14.43
C PHE A 542 23.85 20.42 -14.20
N ILE A 543 24.74 21.21 -14.82
CA ILE A 543 24.54 22.64 -15.05
C ILE A 543 24.32 22.86 -16.53
N PHE A 544 23.19 23.47 -16.89
CA PHE A 544 22.84 23.89 -18.24
C PHE A 544 23.10 25.40 -18.38
N LEU A 545 24.11 25.74 -19.16
CA LEU A 545 24.53 27.13 -19.43
C LEU A 545 24.05 27.57 -20.80
N GLY A 546 23.66 28.81 -20.94
CA GLY A 546 23.31 29.40 -22.23
C GLY A 546 22.19 30.43 -22.17
N PRO A 547 21.90 31.09 -23.31
CA PRO A 547 20.89 32.14 -23.38
C PRO A 547 19.47 31.60 -23.12
N THR A 548 18.53 32.50 -22.93
CA THR A 548 17.11 32.14 -22.76
C THR A 548 16.53 31.56 -24.06
N GLY A 549 15.64 30.60 -23.99
CA GLY A 549 14.89 30.09 -25.13
C GLY A 549 15.63 29.11 -26.05
N VAL A 550 16.74 28.49 -25.61
CA VAL A 550 17.53 27.53 -26.38
C VAL A 550 17.19 26.07 -26.09
N GLY A 551 16.23 25.79 -25.18
CA GLY A 551 15.76 24.43 -24.90
C GLY A 551 16.21 23.82 -23.58
N LYS A 552 16.87 24.57 -22.65
CA LYS A 552 17.33 24.06 -21.35
C LYS A 552 16.22 23.37 -20.53
N THR A 553 15.08 24.04 -20.37
CA THR A 553 13.92 23.54 -19.62
C THR A 553 13.22 22.40 -20.37
N GLU A 554 13.23 22.43 -21.72
CA GLU A 554 12.62 21.38 -22.53
C GLU A 554 13.40 20.06 -22.45
N LEU A 555 14.74 20.13 -22.45
CA LEU A 555 15.56 18.94 -22.22
C LEU A 555 15.31 18.32 -20.82
N ALA A 556 15.14 19.14 -19.80
CA ALA A 556 14.81 18.64 -18.46
C ALA A 556 13.44 17.94 -18.43
N ARG A 557 12.45 18.49 -19.17
CA ARG A 557 11.10 17.92 -19.29
C ARG A 557 11.13 16.62 -20.11
N ALA A 558 11.80 16.62 -21.27
CA ALA A 558 11.98 15.42 -22.08
C ALA A 558 12.69 14.29 -21.32
N LEU A 559 13.66 14.65 -20.47
CA LEU A 559 14.35 13.69 -19.60
C LEU A 559 13.43 13.14 -18.51
N ALA A 560 12.58 13.94 -17.91
CA ALA A 560 11.58 13.49 -16.92
C ALA A 560 10.61 12.47 -17.54
N GLU A 561 10.08 12.77 -18.71
CA GLU A 561 9.19 11.86 -19.43
C GLU A 561 9.89 10.55 -19.84
N SER A 562 11.08 10.62 -20.40
CA SER A 562 11.81 9.44 -20.89
C SER A 562 12.25 8.51 -19.74
N MET A 563 12.68 9.10 -18.60
CA MET A 563 13.23 8.35 -17.46
C MET A 563 12.16 7.89 -16.47
N PHE A 564 11.13 8.68 -16.28
CA PHE A 564 10.10 8.44 -15.23
C PHE A 564 8.70 8.23 -15.81
N GLY A 565 8.53 8.36 -17.13
CA GLY A 565 7.28 8.06 -17.82
C GLY A 565 6.21 9.15 -17.75
N ASP A 566 6.51 10.30 -17.12
CA ASP A 566 5.59 11.42 -16.94
C ASP A 566 6.34 12.75 -16.97
N GLU A 567 5.86 13.73 -17.73
CA GLU A 567 6.38 15.09 -17.72
C GLU A 567 6.26 15.77 -16.35
N ASP A 568 5.21 15.43 -15.61
CA ASP A 568 4.94 15.95 -14.27
C ASP A 568 5.89 15.36 -13.19
N ALA A 569 6.73 14.38 -13.56
CA ALA A 569 7.82 13.91 -12.71
C ALA A 569 8.97 14.93 -12.63
N MET A 570 8.73 16.20 -12.96
CA MET A 570 9.67 17.30 -12.85
C MET A 570 9.27 18.26 -11.71
N ILE A 571 10.19 18.47 -10.76
CA ILE A 571 10.06 19.44 -9.68
C ILE A 571 10.83 20.69 -10.09
N ARG A 572 10.11 21.74 -10.47
CA ARG A 572 10.72 23.04 -10.81
C ARG A 572 10.71 23.98 -9.61
N ILE A 573 11.88 24.60 -9.35
CA ILE A 573 12.07 25.64 -8.33
C ILE A 573 12.83 26.80 -8.98
N ASP A 574 12.25 27.98 -8.92
CA ASP A 574 12.87 29.22 -9.42
C ASP A 574 13.77 29.82 -8.33
N MET A 575 15.06 29.89 -8.58
CA MET A 575 16.03 30.37 -7.60
C MET A 575 15.98 31.90 -7.41
N SER A 576 15.28 32.64 -8.27
CA SER A 576 15.03 34.06 -8.07
C SER A 576 14.15 34.34 -6.82
N GLU A 577 13.38 33.36 -6.37
CA GLU A 577 12.61 33.45 -5.11
C GLU A 577 13.48 33.29 -3.85
N TYR A 578 14.76 32.84 -4.01
CA TYR A 578 15.68 32.49 -2.94
C TYR A 578 16.94 33.38 -2.92
N MET A 579 16.78 34.63 -3.27
CA MET A 579 17.86 35.65 -3.27
C MET A 579 18.25 36.11 -1.87
N GLU A 580 17.33 36.03 -0.90
CA GLU A 580 17.52 36.51 0.45
C GLU A 580 17.92 35.34 1.40
N LYS A 581 18.72 35.62 2.41
CA LYS A 581 19.17 34.65 3.40
C LYS A 581 18.00 33.94 4.10
N HIS A 582 16.94 34.65 4.41
CA HIS A 582 15.77 34.10 5.09
C HIS A 582 14.93 33.16 4.20
N SER A 583 15.03 33.32 2.91
CA SER A 583 14.29 32.46 1.97
C SER A 583 14.89 31.04 1.84
N THR A 584 16.15 30.83 2.24
CA THR A 584 16.78 29.50 2.22
C THR A 584 16.08 28.48 3.15
N SER A 585 15.53 28.96 4.28
CA SER A 585 14.75 28.12 5.18
C SER A 585 13.45 27.60 4.55
N ARG A 586 12.92 28.26 3.52
CA ARG A 586 11.74 27.79 2.77
C ARG A 586 12.05 26.56 1.91
N LEU A 587 13.32 26.30 1.55
CA LEU A 587 13.71 25.09 0.82
C LEU A 587 13.70 23.85 1.71
N VAL A 588 14.20 23.97 2.95
CA VAL A 588 14.43 22.85 3.87
C VAL A 588 13.35 22.80 4.97
N GLY A 589 12.70 23.90 5.24
CA GLY A 589 11.72 24.13 6.30
C GLY A 589 12.25 25.10 7.38
N SER A 590 11.33 25.76 8.07
CA SER A 590 11.65 26.71 9.13
C SER A 590 12.01 25.95 10.42
N PRO A 591 12.98 26.45 11.22
CA PRO A 591 13.29 25.88 12.54
C PRO A 591 12.10 25.96 13.50
N PRO A 592 12.06 25.13 14.56
CA PRO A 592 11.02 25.18 15.58
C PRO A 592 10.88 26.60 16.17
N GLY A 593 9.64 27.09 16.27
CA GLY A 593 9.32 28.40 16.81
C GLY A 593 9.27 29.54 15.80
N TYR A 594 9.55 29.30 14.51
CA TYR A 594 9.40 30.30 13.44
C TYR A 594 8.13 30.06 12.65
N VAL A 595 7.58 31.14 12.07
CA VAL A 595 6.39 31.07 11.18
C VAL A 595 6.69 30.17 9.99
N GLY A 596 5.76 29.23 9.68
CA GLY A 596 5.92 28.25 8.59
C GLY A 596 6.60 26.93 8.98
N TYR A 597 6.84 26.67 10.26
CA TYR A 597 7.40 25.38 10.73
C TYR A 597 6.51 24.18 10.36
N GLU A 598 5.18 24.36 10.37
CA GLU A 598 4.24 23.26 10.04
C GLU A 598 4.19 22.94 8.53
N GLU A 599 4.48 23.91 7.66
CA GLU A 599 4.35 23.79 6.19
C GLU A 599 5.44 22.90 5.55
N GLY A 600 6.55 22.64 6.25
CA GLY A 600 7.69 21.88 5.72
C GLY A 600 8.47 22.64 4.63
N GLY A 601 9.60 22.09 4.18
CA GLY A 601 10.43 22.70 3.14
C GLY A 601 9.89 22.44 1.73
N GLN A 602 9.89 23.46 0.87
CA GLN A 602 9.36 23.34 -0.50
C GLN A 602 10.12 22.30 -1.35
N LEU A 603 11.44 22.21 -1.22
CA LEU A 603 12.26 21.22 -1.91
C LEU A 603 12.09 19.84 -1.26
N THR A 604 12.26 19.76 0.06
CA THR A 604 12.24 18.51 0.81
C THR A 604 10.88 17.81 0.72
N GLU A 605 9.76 18.52 0.87
CA GLU A 605 8.42 17.94 0.76
C GLU A 605 8.07 17.49 -0.66
N LYS A 606 8.47 18.28 -1.70
CA LYS A 606 8.21 17.88 -3.10
C LYS A 606 8.99 16.62 -3.47
N VAL A 607 10.27 16.52 -3.08
CA VAL A 607 11.10 15.33 -3.36
C VAL A 607 10.64 14.14 -2.53
N ARG A 608 10.25 14.33 -1.28
CA ARG A 608 9.69 13.26 -0.45
C ARG A 608 8.42 12.65 -1.08
N ARG A 609 7.58 13.49 -1.70
CA ARG A 609 6.36 13.03 -2.40
C ARG A 609 6.64 12.42 -3.78
N LYS A 610 7.71 12.88 -4.44
CA LYS A 610 8.13 12.40 -5.76
C LYS A 610 9.63 12.07 -5.75
N PRO A 611 10.05 10.96 -5.13
CA PRO A 611 11.47 10.61 -4.98
C PRO A 611 12.14 10.26 -6.32
N TYR A 612 11.35 9.91 -7.33
CA TYR A 612 11.78 9.66 -8.70
C TYR A 612 11.36 10.85 -9.56
N SER A 613 12.24 11.86 -9.65
CA SER A 613 11.92 13.09 -10.36
C SER A 613 13.18 13.80 -10.88
N VAL A 614 12.97 14.65 -11.86
CA VAL A 614 13.95 15.66 -12.28
C VAL A 614 13.75 16.90 -11.42
N VAL A 615 14.73 17.25 -10.62
CA VAL A 615 14.74 18.48 -9.83
C VAL A 615 15.41 19.58 -10.66
N LEU A 616 14.62 20.50 -11.19
CA LEU A 616 15.08 21.64 -11.97
C LEU A 616 15.16 22.90 -11.09
N LEU A 617 16.38 23.36 -10.86
CA LEU A 617 16.69 24.60 -10.18
C LEU A 617 16.98 25.69 -11.25
N ASP A 618 16.03 26.56 -11.49
CA ASP A 618 16.08 27.55 -12.57
C ASP A 618 16.77 28.83 -12.10
N GLU A 619 17.64 29.42 -12.93
CA GLU A 619 18.38 30.66 -12.66
C GLU A 619 19.23 30.60 -11.37
N VAL A 620 20.02 29.54 -11.23
CA VAL A 620 20.76 29.22 -10.01
C VAL A 620 21.75 30.34 -9.59
N GLU A 621 22.24 31.16 -10.54
CA GLU A 621 23.11 32.33 -10.27
C GLU A 621 22.45 33.40 -9.40
N LYS A 622 21.12 33.42 -9.31
CA LYS A 622 20.37 34.38 -8.48
C LYS A 622 20.23 33.93 -7.02
N ALA A 623 20.52 32.70 -6.73
CA ALA A 623 20.34 32.12 -5.40
C ALA A 623 21.31 32.72 -4.38
N HIS A 624 20.88 32.88 -3.12
CA HIS A 624 21.75 33.23 -2.02
C HIS A 624 22.87 32.18 -1.82
N PRO A 625 24.10 32.57 -1.45
CA PRO A 625 25.22 31.67 -1.25
C PRO A 625 24.96 30.48 -0.31
N ASP A 626 24.07 30.64 0.68
CA ASP A 626 23.71 29.55 1.60
C ASP A 626 22.92 28.41 0.92
N VAL A 627 22.24 28.67 -0.19
CA VAL A 627 21.58 27.63 -1.00
C VAL A 627 22.59 26.64 -1.53
N PHE A 628 23.78 27.10 -1.96
CA PHE A 628 24.84 26.20 -2.44
C PHE A 628 25.34 25.25 -1.37
N ASN A 629 25.36 25.65 -0.08
CA ASN A 629 25.74 24.76 1.01
C ASN A 629 24.72 23.62 1.18
N ILE A 630 23.43 23.92 0.98
CA ILE A 630 22.35 22.90 0.97
C ILE A 630 22.52 21.96 -0.22
N LEU A 631 22.77 22.53 -1.41
CA LEU A 631 22.96 21.73 -2.63
C LEU A 631 24.22 20.85 -2.57
N LEU A 632 25.30 21.28 -1.91
CA LEU A 632 26.47 20.44 -1.68
C LEU A 632 26.12 19.14 -0.96
N GLN A 633 25.27 19.20 0.08
CA GLN A 633 24.84 18.01 0.80
C GLN A 633 24.03 17.07 -0.11
N VAL A 634 23.15 17.61 -0.97
CA VAL A 634 22.39 16.84 -1.95
C VAL A 634 23.32 16.16 -2.96
N LEU A 635 24.30 16.90 -3.51
CA LEU A 635 25.18 16.44 -4.58
C LEU A 635 26.23 15.42 -4.09
N GLU A 636 26.62 15.47 -2.81
CA GLU A 636 27.64 14.60 -2.23
C GLU A 636 27.05 13.38 -1.53
N ASP A 637 26.11 13.60 -0.62
CA ASP A 637 25.51 12.55 0.21
C ASP A 637 24.19 12.00 -0.37
N GLY A 638 23.62 12.63 -1.42
CA GLY A 638 22.33 12.26 -2.00
C GLY A 638 21.15 12.34 -1.02
N ARG A 639 21.31 13.13 0.04
CA ARG A 639 20.28 13.30 1.07
C ARG A 639 20.23 14.73 1.60
N LEU A 640 19.10 15.12 2.13
CA LEU A 640 18.93 16.43 2.77
C LEU A 640 18.06 16.26 4.02
N THR A 641 18.55 16.75 5.16
CA THR A 641 17.79 16.70 6.40
C THR A 641 16.85 17.92 6.48
N ASP A 642 15.54 17.67 6.67
CA ASP A 642 14.55 18.74 6.83
C ASP A 642 14.62 19.37 8.24
N SER A 643 13.88 20.46 8.45
CA SER A 643 13.82 21.16 9.74
C SER A 643 13.19 20.34 10.88
N LYS A 644 12.52 19.24 10.55
CA LYS A 644 11.93 18.28 11.50
C LYS A 644 12.88 17.13 11.82
N GLY A 645 14.13 17.17 11.32
CA GLY A 645 15.13 16.11 11.51
C GLY A 645 14.97 14.90 10.59
N ARG A 646 14.02 14.92 9.65
CA ARG A 646 13.80 13.81 8.73
C ARG A 646 14.76 13.91 7.55
N THR A 647 15.33 12.78 7.18
CA THR A 647 16.23 12.67 6.02
C THR A 647 15.41 12.43 4.75
N VAL A 648 15.56 13.30 3.75
CA VAL A 648 14.94 13.17 2.42
C VAL A 648 15.99 12.67 1.44
N ASP A 649 15.65 11.61 0.71
CA ASP A 649 16.52 10.90 -0.22
C ASP A 649 16.46 11.51 -1.63
N PHE A 650 17.62 11.88 -2.18
CA PHE A 650 17.81 12.41 -3.55
C PHE A 650 18.54 11.44 -4.47
N ARG A 651 18.92 10.24 -4.01
CA ARG A 651 19.71 9.26 -4.81
C ARG A 651 19.01 8.84 -6.09
N ASN A 652 17.68 8.86 -6.09
CA ASN A 652 16.86 8.50 -7.23
C ASN A 652 16.42 9.71 -8.07
N THR A 653 16.93 10.91 -7.79
CA THR A 653 16.64 12.13 -8.55
C THR A 653 17.71 12.45 -9.58
N ILE A 654 17.33 13.24 -10.58
CA ILE A 654 18.26 13.90 -11.49
C ILE A 654 18.20 15.40 -11.18
N VAL A 655 19.32 15.99 -10.77
CA VAL A 655 19.40 17.40 -10.40
C VAL A 655 19.91 18.21 -11.59
N ILE A 656 19.11 19.12 -12.09
CA ILE A 656 19.45 20.03 -13.20
C ILE A 656 19.40 21.47 -12.71
N MET A 657 20.47 22.19 -12.90
CA MET A 657 20.60 23.61 -12.60
C MET A 657 20.69 24.38 -13.89
N THR A 658 19.87 25.40 -14.13
CA THR A 658 20.01 26.28 -15.29
C THR A 658 20.65 27.59 -14.88
N SER A 659 21.49 28.14 -15.78
CA SER A 659 22.10 29.43 -15.58
C SER A 659 22.26 30.18 -16.90
N ASN A 660 22.15 31.48 -16.81
CA ASN A 660 22.39 32.41 -17.92
C ASN A 660 23.78 33.06 -17.84
N VAL A 661 24.63 32.63 -16.88
CA VAL A 661 26.02 33.10 -16.77
C VAL A 661 26.77 32.80 -18.07
N GLY A 662 27.53 33.78 -18.54
CA GLY A 662 28.25 33.68 -19.82
C GLY A 662 27.40 33.94 -21.08
N ALA A 663 26.08 34.14 -20.97
CA ALA A 663 25.22 34.46 -22.13
C ALA A 663 25.65 35.71 -22.88
N GLU A 664 26.19 36.75 -22.21
CA GLU A 664 26.74 37.93 -22.84
C GLU A 664 28.04 37.65 -23.64
N ALA A 665 28.87 36.74 -23.14
CA ALA A 665 30.07 36.32 -23.86
C ALA A 665 29.75 35.59 -25.17
N LEU A 666 28.61 34.84 -25.16
CA LEU A 666 28.05 34.16 -26.33
C LEU A 666 27.53 35.17 -27.39
N LYS A 667 27.02 36.32 -26.94
CA LYS A 667 26.48 37.41 -27.83
C LYS A 667 27.60 38.21 -28.51
N ARG A 668 28.72 38.46 -27.82
CA ARG A 668 29.79 39.39 -28.28
C ARG A 668 30.66 38.83 -29.39
N ASN A 669 30.82 37.51 -29.53
CA ASN A 669 31.75 36.88 -30.49
C ASN A 669 31.31 37.01 -31.97
N LYS A 670 30.07 37.39 -32.31
CA LYS A 670 29.60 37.61 -33.70
C LYS A 670 29.80 39.03 -34.24
N HIS A 671 30.39 39.97 -33.49
CA HIS A 671 30.62 41.35 -33.94
C HIS A 671 32.02 41.60 -34.46
N LEU A 672 32.95 40.68 -34.35
CA LEU A 672 34.29 40.77 -34.94
C LEU A 672 34.32 39.86 -36.16
N GLY A 673 34.05 40.45 -37.33
CA GLY A 673 34.04 39.78 -38.60
C GLY A 673 35.33 39.02 -38.88
N PHE A 674 35.29 37.69 -38.77
CA PHE A 674 36.30 36.76 -39.31
C PHE A 674 35.64 35.60 -40.07
N ASN A 675 36.30 35.19 -41.16
CA ASN A 675 35.87 34.28 -42.17
C ASN A 675 35.35 32.90 -41.65
N VAL A 676 34.31 32.45 -42.36
CA VAL A 676 33.67 31.16 -42.28
C VAL A 676 34.68 30.05 -42.74
N GLN A 677 35.46 29.48 -41.82
CA GLN A 677 36.19 28.23 -42.13
C GLN A 677 36.62 27.37 -40.92
N ASP A 678 36.27 27.67 -39.65
CA ASP A 678 36.68 26.81 -38.52
C ASP A 678 35.56 26.74 -37.44
N GLU A 679 34.41 26.11 -37.72
CA GLU A 679 33.29 25.95 -36.79
C GLU A 679 33.67 25.19 -35.47
N GLY A 680 34.65 24.27 -35.54
CA GLY A 680 35.10 23.50 -34.38
C GLY A 680 35.99 24.26 -33.40
N ARG A 681 36.80 25.26 -33.87
CA ARG A 681 37.65 26.09 -32.99
C ARG A 681 36.86 27.16 -32.27
N ASP A 682 35.83 27.74 -32.93
CA ASP A 682 35.01 28.80 -32.37
C ASP A 682 34.20 28.30 -31.16
N TYR A 683 33.80 27.06 -31.17
CA TYR A 683 33.06 26.44 -30.03
C TYR A 683 33.95 26.18 -28.80
N SER A 684 35.15 25.64 -28.99
CA SER A 684 36.03 25.34 -27.84
C SER A 684 36.50 26.62 -27.14
N ASP A 685 36.73 27.71 -27.89
CA ASP A 685 37.09 29.03 -27.35
C ASP A 685 35.89 29.67 -26.64
N MET A 686 34.68 29.49 -27.15
CA MET A 686 33.43 29.95 -26.55
C MET A 686 33.15 29.23 -25.24
N LYS A 687 33.27 27.90 -25.24
CA LYS A 687 33.13 27.06 -24.04
C LYS A 687 34.13 27.44 -22.95
N GLY A 688 35.39 27.73 -23.36
CA GLY A 688 36.43 28.22 -22.44
C GLY A 688 36.02 29.49 -21.72
N LYS A 689 35.54 30.51 -22.47
CA LYS A 689 35.11 31.80 -21.92
C LYS A 689 33.92 31.65 -20.98
N VAL A 690 32.91 30.85 -21.35
CA VAL A 690 31.75 30.59 -20.50
C VAL A 690 32.16 29.87 -19.21
N MET A 691 33.10 28.91 -19.30
CA MET A 691 33.64 28.22 -18.15
C MET A 691 34.43 29.15 -17.21
N ASP A 692 35.16 30.14 -17.75
CA ASP A 692 35.85 31.12 -16.92
C ASP A 692 34.89 32.07 -16.18
N GLU A 693 33.83 32.47 -16.82
CA GLU A 693 32.76 33.25 -16.15
C GLU A 693 32.03 32.39 -15.07
N LEU A 694 31.78 31.11 -15.36
CA LEU A 694 31.20 30.19 -14.39
C LEU A 694 32.09 30.03 -13.13
N LYS A 695 33.40 29.89 -13.30
CA LYS A 695 34.40 29.81 -12.19
C LYS A 695 34.42 31.08 -11.35
N LYS A 696 34.09 32.24 -11.91
CA LYS A 696 33.97 33.49 -11.16
C LYS A 696 32.65 33.57 -10.36
N ALA A 697 31.57 33.00 -10.92
CA ALA A 697 30.25 33.03 -10.31
C ALA A 697 30.05 31.99 -9.22
N PHE A 698 30.65 30.81 -9.32
CA PHE A 698 30.47 29.70 -8.41
C PHE A 698 31.79 29.23 -7.79
N ARG A 699 31.70 28.75 -6.54
CA ARG A 699 32.87 28.23 -5.80
C ARG A 699 33.38 26.96 -6.49
N PRO A 700 34.71 26.75 -6.54
CA PRO A 700 35.31 25.55 -7.16
C PRO A 700 34.83 24.24 -6.52
N GLU A 701 34.60 24.27 -5.21
CA GLU A 701 34.04 23.15 -4.45
C GLU A 701 32.70 22.67 -4.98
N PHE A 702 31.82 23.60 -5.31
CA PHE A 702 30.49 23.31 -5.86
C PHE A 702 30.60 22.73 -7.28
N LEU A 703 31.43 23.36 -8.14
CA LEU A 703 31.59 22.90 -9.53
C LEU A 703 32.20 21.50 -9.63
N ASN A 704 33.08 21.12 -8.70
CA ASN A 704 33.71 19.78 -8.67
C ASN A 704 32.73 18.65 -8.27
N ARG A 705 31.54 18.97 -7.74
CA ARG A 705 30.51 17.99 -7.36
C ARG A 705 29.50 17.71 -8.45
N ILE A 706 29.58 18.46 -9.53
CA ILE A 706 28.67 18.37 -10.67
C ILE A 706 29.23 17.38 -11.67
N ASP A 707 28.37 16.44 -12.15
CA ASP A 707 28.79 15.40 -13.07
C ASP A 707 29.16 15.96 -14.45
N GLU A 708 28.34 16.90 -14.98
CA GLU A 708 28.57 17.47 -16.30
C GLU A 708 28.08 18.94 -16.35
N ILE A 709 28.90 19.78 -16.98
CA ILE A 709 28.58 21.18 -17.28
C ILE A 709 28.35 21.29 -18.79
N ILE A 710 27.13 21.64 -19.17
CA ILE A 710 26.67 21.59 -20.56
C ILE A 710 26.35 23.00 -21.05
N VAL A 711 26.96 23.38 -22.17
CA VAL A 711 26.76 24.68 -22.80
C VAL A 711 25.81 24.54 -23.98
N PHE A 712 24.68 25.23 -23.92
CA PHE A 712 23.65 25.26 -24.95
C PHE A 712 23.99 26.31 -26.01
N HIS A 713 23.85 25.94 -27.26
CA HIS A 713 24.11 26.82 -28.41
C HIS A 713 22.91 27.70 -28.75
N MET A 714 23.20 28.79 -29.45
CA MET A 714 22.13 29.56 -30.10
C MET A 714 21.50 28.73 -31.21
N LEU A 715 20.17 28.78 -31.29
CA LEU A 715 19.42 28.10 -32.35
C LEU A 715 19.59 28.80 -33.70
N GLU A 716 19.83 28.01 -34.74
CA GLU A 716 19.89 28.43 -36.12
C GLU A 716 18.50 28.48 -36.74
N LYS A 717 18.33 29.19 -37.87
CA LYS A 717 17.04 29.28 -38.58
C LYS A 717 16.46 27.91 -38.93
N LYS A 718 17.28 26.95 -39.29
CA LYS A 718 16.86 25.56 -39.60
C LYS A 718 16.26 24.88 -38.37
N HIS A 719 16.91 25.00 -37.22
CA HIS A 719 16.43 24.45 -35.94
C HIS A 719 15.09 25.09 -35.53
N ILE A 720 14.93 26.40 -35.80
CA ILE A 720 13.66 27.11 -35.48
C ILE A 720 12.52 26.56 -36.33
N GLN A 721 12.72 26.27 -37.62
CA GLN A 721 11.70 25.67 -38.47
C GLN A 721 11.30 24.28 -38.01
N GLU A 722 12.26 23.45 -37.59
CA GLU A 722 12.00 22.12 -37.02
C GLU A 722 11.21 22.23 -35.70
N ILE A 723 11.55 23.19 -34.84
CA ILE A 723 10.79 23.45 -33.59
C ILE A 723 9.34 23.89 -33.89
N VAL A 724 9.13 24.78 -34.89
CA VAL A 724 7.77 25.16 -35.32
C VAL A 724 7.01 23.92 -35.75
N THR A 725 7.62 23.04 -36.56
CA THR A 725 6.99 21.79 -37.02
C THR A 725 6.59 20.89 -35.83
N LEU A 726 7.47 20.73 -34.84
CA LEU A 726 7.13 19.96 -33.63
C LEU A 726 5.94 20.57 -32.86
N MET A 727 5.95 21.89 -32.65
CA MET A 727 4.87 22.58 -31.94
C MET A 727 3.53 22.50 -32.67
N VAL A 728 3.59 22.59 -34.03
CA VAL A 728 2.40 22.47 -34.87
C VAL A 728 1.88 21.02 -34.86
N ASN A 729 2.74 20.02 -34.84
CA ASN A 729 2.33 18.61 -34.72
C ASN A 729 1.56 18.33 -33.42
N GLN A 730 1.90 19.01 -32.35
CA GLN A 730 1.13 18.92 -31.09
C GLN A 730 -0.29 19.50 -31.27
N LEU A 731 -0.43 20.60 -32.03
CA LEU A 731 -1.73 21.17 -32.37
C LEU A 731 -2.52 20.23 -33.32
N VAL A 732 -1.84 19.67 -34.33
CA VAL A 732 -2.44 18.68 -35.26
C VAL A 732 -3.01 17.48 -34.50
N ASN A 733 -2.28 16.94 -33.51
CA ASN A 733 -2.76 15.81 -32.72
C ASN A 733 -4.01 16.18 -31.89
N ARG A 734 -4.08 17.39 -31.33
CA ARG A 734 -5.28 17.88 -30.63
C ARG A 734 -6.49 18.04 -31.56
N LEU A 735 -6.26 18.52 -32.79
CA LEU A 735 -7.32 18.69 -33.79
C LEU A 735 -7.80 17.35 -34.36
N LYS A 736 -6.94 16.32 -34.42
CA LYS A 736 -7.35 14.95 -34.81
C LYS A 736 -8.40 14.37 -33.85
N GLU A 737 -8.34 14.69 -32.56
CA GLU A 737 -9.37 14.27 -31.58
C GLU A 737 -10.74 14.91 -31.90
N GLN A 738 -10.73 16.04 -32.65
CA GLN A 738 -11.94 16.72 -33.13
C GLN A 738 -12.29 16.34 -34.60
N GLU A 739 -11.62 15.32 -35.15
CA GLU A 739 -11.80 14.85 -36.53
C GLU A 739 -11.38 15.89 -37.60
N ILE A 740 -10.41 16.77 -37.32
CA ILE A 740 -9.89 17.79 -38.25
C ILE A 740 -8.44 17.48 -38.56
N GLU A 741 -8.12 17.37 -39.87
CA GLU A 741 -6.75 17.20 -40.33
C GLU A 741 -6.14 18.55 -40.71
N LEU A 742 -5.16 19.04 -39.95
CA LEU A 742 -4.41 20.28 -40.25
C LEU A 742 -3.08 19.98 -40.91
N HIS A 743 -2.79 20.64 -42.04
CA HIS A 743 -1.50 20.63 -42.74
C HIS A 743 -0.97 22.05 -42.93
N LEU A 744 0.28 22.30 -42.55
CA LEU A 744 0.96 23.54 -42.84
C LEU A 744 1.92 23.36 -44.01
N THR A 745 1.96 24.36 -44.90
CA THR A 745 2.96 24.42 -45.99
C THR A 745 4.33 24.83 -45.47
N GLU A 746 5.40 24.47 -46.17
CA GLU A 746 6.77 24.88 -45.80
C GLU A 746 6.89 26.41 -45.76
N GLY A 747 6.17 27.13 -46.62
CA GLY A 747 6.09 28.58 -46.62
C GLY A 747 5.49 29.13 -45.34
N ALA A 748 4.38 28.53 -44.84
CA ALA A 748 3.76 28.93 -43.58
C ALA A 748 4.69 28.65 -42.38
N ILE A 749 5.36 27.49 -42.36
CA ILE A 749 6.33 27.15 -41.31
C ILE A 749 7.49 28.17 -41.30
N SER A 750 8.05 28.51 -42.47
CA SER A 750 9.13 29.50 -42.54
C SER A 750 8.69 30.89 -42.09
N ALA A 751 7.46 31.32 -42.48
CA ALA A 751 6.93 32.62 -42.08
C ALA A 751 6.64 32.70 -40.57
N ILE A 752 6.16 31.61 -39.96
CA ILE A 752 5.96 31.52 -38.49
C ILE A 752 7.32 31.56 -37.80
N ALA A 753 8.31 30.85 -38.31
CA ALA A 753 9.66 30.85 -37.78
C ALA A 753 10.29 32.25 -37.83
N ASP A 754 10.16 32.97 -38.93
CA ASP A 754 10.70 34.33 -39.09
C ASP A 754 9.98 35.34 -38.17
N LYS A 755 8.66 35.24 -37.99
CA LYS A 755 7.88 36.10 -37.09
C LYS A 755 8.01 35.78 -35.61
N GLY A 756 8.32 34.55 -35.30
CA GLY A 756 8.43 34.03 -33.92
C GLY A 756 9.86 33.92 -33.41
N PHE A 757 10.86 34.15 -34.23
CA PHE A 757 12.26 34.12 -33.81
C PHE A 757 12.74 35.48 -33.34
N ASP A 758 13.30 35.55 -32.15
CA ASP A 758 13.96 36.71 -31.60
C ASP A 758 15.39 36.33 -31.17
N ARG A 759 16.36 37.10 -31.60
CA ARG A 759 17.78 36.82 -31.27
C ARG A 759 18.08 36.92 -29.78
N GLU A 760 17.28 37.62 -29.03
CA GLU A 760 17.47 37.82 -27.61
C GLU A 760 16.74 36.79 -26.76
N TYR A 761 15.53 36.37 -27.19
CA TYR A 761 14.63 35.48 -26.48
C TYR A 761 14.57 34.07 -27.08
N GLY A 762 15.33 33.79 -28.18
CA GLY A 762 15.39 32.50 -28.82
C GLY A 762 14.06 32.02 -29.38
N ALA A 763 13.73 30.75 -29.10
CA ALA A 763 12.47 30.14 -29.53
C ALA A 763 11.27 30.42 -28.62
N ARG A 764 11.44 31.19 -27.52
CA ARG A 764 10.35 31.48 -26.56
C ARG A 764 9.15 32.24 -27.18
N PRO A 765 9.31 33.20 -28.12
CA PRO A 765 8.21 33.87 -28.77
C PRO A 765 7.44 33.03 -29.80
N LEU A 766 8.00 31.87 -30.25
CA LEU A 766 7.36 31.01 -31.25
C LEU A 766 5.97 30.55 -30.82
N ARG A 767 5.81 30.18 -29.54
CA ARG A 767 4.50 29.78 -29.03
C ARG A 767 3.44 30.85 -29.20
N ARG A 768 3.79 32.13 -28.94
CA ARG A 768 2.89 33.26 -29.13
C ARG A 768 2.61 33.49 -30.61
N ALA A 769 3.63 33.31 -31.50
CA ALA A 769 3.45 33.43 -32.94
C ALA A 769 2.50 32.35 -33.47
N ILE A 770 2.65 31.08 -33.05
CA ILE A 770 1.74 29.98 -33.41
C ILE A 770 0.33 30.28 -32.88
N GLN A 771 0.18 30.68 -31.63
CA GLN A 771 -1.11 31.03 -31.06
C GLN A 771 -1.80 32.13 -31.86
N LYS A 772 -1.13 33.26 -32.07
CA LYS A 772 -1.70 34.42 -32.75
C LYS A 772 -2.01 34.17 -34.23
N HIS A 773 -1.13 33.48 -34.95
CA HIS A 773 -1.23 33.33 -36.39
C HIS A 773 -1.92 32.06 -36.85
N VAL A 774 -1.90 30.97 -36.03
CA VAL A 774 -2.50 29.71 -36.37
C VAL A 774 -3.72 29.42 -35.51
N GLU A 775 -3.59 29.34 -34.17
CA GLU A 775 -4.67 28.91 -33.28
C GLU A 775 -5.83 29.90 -33.27
N ASP A 776 -5.59 31.22 -33.17
CA ASP A 776 -6.63 32.25 -33.13
C ASP A 776 -7.41 32.24 -34.45
N ARG A 777 -6.74 32.14 -35.61
CA ARG A 777 -7.40 32.10 -36.91
C ARG A 777 -8.19 30.83 -37.14
N LEU A 778 -7.64 29.68 -36.79
CA LEU A 778 -8.36 28.41 -36.85
C LEU A 778 -9.62 28.41 -35.97
N SER A 779 -9.52 29.01 -34.79
CA SER A 779 -10.66 29.12 -33.87
C SER A 779 -11.76 30.04 -34.44
N GLU A 780 -11.40 31.14 -35.08
CA GLU A 780 -12.37 31.99 -35.76
C GLU A 780 -13.11 31.30 -36.89
N GLU A 781 -12.39 30.56 -37.77
CA GLU A 781 -13.00 29.86 -38.90
C GLU A 781 -13.84 28.65 -38.43
N LEU A 782 -13.43 27.97 -37.37
CA LEU A 782 -14.24 26.94 -36.71
C LEU A 782 -15.54 27.51 -36.15
N LEU A 783 -15.47 28.63 -35.44
CA LEU A 783 -16.67 29.28 -34.86
C LEU A 783 -17.62 29.87 -35.93
N LYS A 784 -17.07 30.32 -37.07
CA LYS A 784 -17.88 30.76 -38.25
C LYS A 784 -18.50 29.57 -39.00
N GLY A 785 -18.14 28.35 -38.69
CA GLY A 785 -18.62 27.14 -39.41
C GLY A 785 -18.00 26.98 -40.82
N ALA A 786 -16.90 27.66 -41.11
CA ALA A 786 -16.16 27.53 -42.38
C ALA A 786 -15.32 26.26 -42.42
N ILE A 787 -15.00 25.67 -41.25
CA ILE A 787 -14.32 24.42 -41.08
C ILE A 787 -15.25 23.44 -40.33
N GLU A 788 -15.63 22.36 -41.00
CA GLU A 788 -16.48 21.30 -40.45
C GLU A 788 -15.65 20.08 -40.04
N LYS A 789 -16.20 19.24 -39.12
CA LYS A 789 -15.59 17.94 -38.73
C LYS A 789 -15.42 17.04 -39.97
N GLY A 790 -14.31 16.35 -40.05
CA GLY A 790 -13.96 15.48 -41.17
C GLY A 790 -13.32 16.19 -42.36
N GLN A 791 -12.96 17.48 -42.24
CA GLN A 791 -12.30 18.22 -43.33
C GLN A 791 -10.78 18.29 -43.14
N LYS A 792 -10.08 18.34 -44.28
CA LYS A 792 -8.66 18.62 -44.37
C LYS A 792 -8.43 20.11 -44.53
N VAL A 793 -7.69 20.72 -43.66
CA VAL A 793 -7.37 22.16 -43.61
C VAL A 793 -5.91 22.35 -43.99
N ILE A 794 -5.66 23.14 -45.02
CA ILE A 794 -4.32 23.54 -45.46
C ILE A 794 -4.08 24.98 -45.04
N PHE A 795 -3.03 25.18 -44.26
CA PHE A 795 -2.60 26.48 -43.77
C PHE A 795 -1.40 26.97 -44.59
N ASP A 796 -1.55 28.08 -45.31
CA ASP A 796 -0.56 28.59 -46.26
C ASP A 796 -0.29 30.07 -46.04
N VAL A 797 0.70 30.65 -46.75
CA VAL A 797 1.07 32.05 -46.72
C VAL A 797 1.01 32.63 -48.14
N GLU A 798 0.18 33.65 -48.31
CA GLU A 798 0.14 34.48 -49.50
C GLU A 798 0.69 35.90 -49.20
N GLY A 799 1.89 36.18 -49.66
CA GLY A 799 2.61 37.43 -49.31
C GLY A 799 2.92 37.53 -47.82
N GLU A 800 2.37 38.51 -47.13
CA GLU A 800 2.53 38.70 -45.67
C GLU A 800 1.38 38.12 -44.85
N SER A 801 0.32 37.62 -45.51
CA SER A 801 -0.89 37.11 -44.86
C SER A 801 -0.95 35.61 -44.82
N PHE A 802 -1.39 35.07 -43.68
CA PHE A 802 -1.69 33.64 -43.56
C PHE A 802 -3.10 33.34 -44.10
N VAL A 803 -3.28 32.35 -44.93
CA VAL A 803 -4.54 31.96 -45.55
C VAL A 803 -4.87 30.52 -45.20
N ILE A 804 -6.17 30.26 -44.98
CA ILE A 804 -6.68 28.92 -44.68
C ILE A 804 -7.45 28.42 -45.91
N HIS A 805 -7.03 27.32 -46.50
CA HIS A 805 -7.73 26.61 -47.55
C HIS A 805 -8.41 25.37 -46.98
N SER A 806 -9.75 25.30 -47.05
CA SER A 806 -10.46 24.07 -46.68
C SER A 806 -10.56 23.18 -47.92
N ALA A 807 -10.07 21.93 -47.83
CA ALA A 807 -10.24 20.92 -48.88
C ALA A 807 -11.44 20.04 -48.56
N GLU A 808 -12.00 19.41 -49.59
CA GLU A 808 -13.19 18.52 -49.53
C GLU A 808 -13.01 17.42 -48.45
N LYS A 809 -14.18 16.99 -47.90
CA LYS A 809 -14.27 15.94 -46.90
C LYS A 809 -13.46 14.69 -47.27
N VAL A 810 -12.59 14.28 -46.42
CA VAL A 810 -11.91 12.98 -46.50
C VAL A 810 -13.00 11.89 -46.30
N LYS A 811 -13.22 11.06 -47.34
CA LYS A 811 -14.15 9.92 -47.32
C LYS A 811 -13.67 8.82 -46.39
#